data_b3dbbb6f06d9259344093ed7966d57e4
#
_entry.id   b3dbbb6f06d9259344093ed7966d57e4
#
_cell.length_a   1.000
_cell.length_b   1.000
_cell.length_c   1.000
_cell.angle_alpha   90.00
_cell.angle_beta   90.00
_cell.angle_gamma   90.00
#
_symmetry.space_group_name_H-M   'P 1'
#
loop_
_entity.id
_entity.type
_entity.pdbx_description
1 polymer ?
#
loop_
_entity_poly.entity_id
_entity_poly.type
_entity_poly.pdbx_seq_one_letter_code
_entity_poly.pdbx_strand_id
1 'polypeptide(L)'
;MNRRRFLVQAGAAIGAARWVRGADAGAIDLGKAVVIAPEHLGRREAKAVSLLVEEAEKRCGIRWAVEGAGSRSDGPKIYLGTTAAWKAARVTPPGEGAGAIAAEGYRIQSGSGWISILGADERGMMFGAGKLLRSISFGPQQATVEGNRIAGQSSPKYRLRGHQLGYRPKTNAYDGWDVARWEQYYRDLIVFGTNAVELIPPRSDDRDNSPHFPLPKDRMMREMSRLADEYGLETWVWYPAMDPDYSNPKTVETALKEWAKIFEFVPRIDAVFVPGGDPGHTEPKYLLALLEKQKAGLRRYHPQAQMWMSPQSFSEDWMNEFFEIVGRPETGRWLDGIVFGPQSRLPLDLLRKKLPERYPIRLYPDITHSVQCQYPVPDWDIAYALTEGREVINPRPEGEANILRRTLPDSIGFISYSEGCNDDVNKCLWSALAWDPARSVVGVLRDFGRYFVGPQEAEGMAQGLVNLEANWRGPLAANTGVAVTLERFQDMERNARPSVLESWRFQQALYRAYYDAYVQARLWDENGALARALGVLGRVNEIGFSGQPTDIDEPKSGSPPNGIDPSLLIEEAERILAAPMLHPARPDLRRRVGELGEALFQSIRMQLAVQRYQGEAVSRAANLETLDHPVSDVAYLRREIAEIRRLDSAGAQAAAIRKLMKRADPGPGGFYDELGNPMNRPHLVVGPGSVADPDFRSSPLIGCNYPDYLGDQAPMAWKHWAESLYDAPLRMRYTGLDPEARYRIRVVYSGDQAQRKIRLVANESIEIHPYLLRSRPPAPQEFDVPQEATKGGELNFAWTGEPGLGANGRGCQVSEVWLIRA
;
A
#
# COMPACT_ATOMS: atom_id res chain seq x y z
N MET A 1 0.70 -30.27 33.48
CA MET A 1 0.29 -29.11 34.31
C MET A 1 -0.85 -28.37 33.63
N ASN A 2 -1.95 -28.15 34.34
CA ASN A 2 -3.30 -27.91 33.83
C ASN A 2 -3.50 -26.57 33.14
N ARG A 3 -4.02 -26.59 31.90
CA ARG A 3 -4.47 -25.46 31.09
C ARG A 3 -5.67 -24.64 31.64
N ARG A 4 -6.15 -24.93 32.83
CA ARG A 4 -7.32 -24.28 33.48
C ARG A 4 -6.99 -23.18 34.50
N ARG A 5 -5.72 -22.80 34.73
CA ARG A 5 -5.33 -21.75 35.70
C ARG A 5 -4.87 -20.43 35.05
N PHE A 6 -4.90 -20.29 33.72
CA PHE A 6 -4.48 -19.04 33.05
C PHE A 6 -5.64 -18.09 32.67
N LEU A 7 -6.88 -18.49 32.93
CA LEU A 7 -8.09 -17.70 32.59
C LEU A 7 -8.76 -16.97 33.77
N VAL A 8 -8.16 -16.92 34.96
CA VAL A 8 -8.79 -16.31 36.16
C VAL A 8 -8.03 -15.07 36.69
N GLN A 9 -6.92 -14.63 36.09
CA GLN A 9 -6.17 -13.44 36.57
C GLN A 9 -6.07 -12.27 35.57
N ALA A 10 -6.84 -12.25 34.49
CA ALA A 10 -6.98 -11.09 33.59
C ALA A 10 -8.30 -10.31 33.77
N GLY A 11 -8.93 -10.45 34.91
CA GLY A 11 -10.24 -9.88 35.20
C GLY A 11 -10.28 -8.93 36.39
N ALA A 12 -9.40 -7.94 36.50
CA ALA A 12 -9.57 -6.89 37.51
C ALA A 12 -8.67 -5.67 37.24
N ALA A 13 -8.98 -4.89 36.21
CA ALA A 13 -8.67 -3.46 36.11
C ALA A 13 -9.45 -2.83 34.93
N ILE A 14 -10.74 -3.14 34.75
CA ILE A 14 -11.64 -2.29 33.99
C ILE A 14 -12.24 -1.33 34.99
N GLY A 15 -11.63 -0.15 35.08
CA GLY A 15 -12.24 0.97 35.77
C GLY A 15 -13.62 1.23 35.14
N ALA A 16 -14.66 0.97 35.92
CA ALA A 16 -16.03 1.23 35.51
C ALA A 16 -16.21 2.75 35.32
N ALA A 17 -15.97 3.21 34.11
CA ALA A 17 -16.57 4.45 33.65
C ALA A 17 -18.09 4.21 33.67
N ARG A 18 -18.75 4.73 34.69
CA ARG A 18 -20.20 4.77 34.78
C ARG A 18 -20.70 5.57 33.55
N TRP A 19 -21.06 4.86 32.51
CA TRP A 19 -21.86 5.42 31.43
C TRP A 19 -23.19 5.85 32.04
N VAL A 20 -23.41 7.14 32.17
CA VAL A 20 -24.75 7.67 32.37
C VAL A 20 -25.49 7.30 31.07
N ARG A 21 -26.31 6.25 31.13
CA ARG A 21 -27.27 5.95 30.09
C ARG A 21 -28.21 7.14 30.00
N GLY A 22 -28.00 7.99 28.99
CA GLY A 22 -29.03 8.91 28.53
C GLY A 22 -30.25 8.08 28.18
N ALA A 23 -31.44 8.54 28.54
CA ALA A 23 -32.70 7.88 28.30
C ALA A 23 -32.79 7.35 26.86
N ASP A 24 -33.48 6.22 26.64
CA ASP A 24 -33.73 5.59 25.34
C ASP A 24 -34.19 6.62 24.29
N ALA A 25 -33.26 7.30 23.67
CA ALA A 25 -33.52 8.14 22.53
C ALA A 25 -33.60 7.22 21.30
N GLY A 26 -34.80 6.91 20.88
CA GLY A 26 -35.07 6.24 19.61
C GLY A 26 -34.44 6.99 18.42
N ALA A 27 -34.66 6.55 17.22
CA ALA A 27 -34.17 7.23 16.02
C ALA A 27 -34.70 8.67 15.98
N ILE A 28 -33.78 9.65 15.80
CA ILE A 28 -34.11 11.08 15.66
C ILE A 28 -34.23 11.38 14.18
N ASP A 29 -35.41 11.85 13.74
CA ASP A 29 -35.61 12.34 12.38
C ASP A 29 -35.07 13.78 12.27
N LEU A 30 -34.04 13.99 11.43
CA LEU A 30 -33.40 15.27 11.17
C LEU A 30 -33.89 15.93 9.87
N GLY A 31 -34.95 15.43 9.24
CA GLY A 31 -35.52 15.98 8.01
C GLY A 31 -35.94 17.46 8.11
N LYS A 32 -36.29 17.91 9.31
CA LYS A 32 -36.64 19.30 9.60
C LYS A 32 -35.74 19.94 10.68
N ALA A 33 -34.51 19.42 10.80
CA ALA A 33 -33.58 19.91 11.82
C ALA A 33 -33.14 21.35 11.59
N VAL A 34 -32.83 22.04 12.69
CA VAL A 34 -32.24 23.38 12.71
C VAL A 34 -30.93 23.31 13.47
N VAL A 35 -29.87 23.84 12.87
CA VAL A 35 -28.56 23.96 13.53
C VAL A 35 -28.56 25.22 14.40
N ILE A 36 -28.36 25.01 15.68
CA ILE A 36 -28.26 26.11 16.66
C ILE A 36 -26.79 26.37 16.95
N ALA A 37 -26.31 27.57 16.65
CA ALA A 37 -24.94 27.98 16.86
C ALA A 37 -24.82 29.26 17.67
N PRO A 38 -23.72 29.52 18.40
CA PRO A 38 -23.45 30.82 19.01
C PRO A 38 -23.44 31.93 17.97
N GLU A 39 -23.90 33.15 18.36
CA GLU A 39 -24.00 34.31 17.45
C GLU A 39 -22.64 34.75 16.89
N HIS A 40 -21.58 34.63 17.70
CA HIS A 40 -20.22 35.01 17.32
C HIS A 40 -19.31 33.80 17.25
N LEU A 41 -19.12 33.27 16.04
CA LEU A 41 -18.21 32.17 15.74
C LEU A 41 -16.90 32.70 15.16
N GLY A 42 -15.79 32.10 15.56
CA GLY A 42 -14.52 32.23 14.84
C GLY A 42 -14.61 31.64 13.41
N ARG A 43 -13.67 32.04 12.55
CA ARG A 43 -13.67 31.62 11.12
C ARG A 43 -13.77 30.09 10.97
N ARG A 44 -13.01 29.31 11.76
CA ARG A 44 -12.99 27.84 11.68
C ARG A 44 -14.22 27.20 12.33
N GLU A 45 -14.77 27.82 13.38
CA GLU A 45 -16.05 27.39 13.96
C GLU A 45 -17.21 27.56 12.97
N ALA A 46 -17.25 28.69 12.25
CA ALA A 46 -18.20 28.90 11.17
C ALA A 46 -18.02 27.87 10.04
N LYS A 47 -16.77 27.50 9.72
CA LYS A 47 -16.47 26.45 8.74
C LYS A 47 -16.97 25.07 9.19
N ALA A 48 -16.95 24.75 10.49
CA ALA A 48 -17.52 23.51 11.03
C ALA A 48 -19.05 23.47 10.87
N VAL A 49 -19.74 24.60 11.07
CA VAL A 49 -21.19 24.71 10.80
C VAL A 49 -21.47 24.51 9.31
N SER A 50 -20.71 25.18 8.43
CA SER A 50 -20.83 25.02 6.98
C SER A 50 -20.60 23.57 6.55
N LEU A 51 -19.55 22.90 7.06
CA LEU A 51 -19.30 21.48 6.81
C LEU A 51 -20.54 20.62 7.13
N LEU A 52 -21.12 20.80 8.31
CA LEU A 52 -22.29 20.02 8.73
C LEU A 52 -23.48 20.23 7.79
N VAL A 53 -23.83 21.48 7.50
CA VAL A 53 -25.01 21.83 6.71
C VAL A 53 -24.87 21.45 5.24
N GLU A 54 -23.72 21.77 4.63
CA GLU A 54 -23.47 21.53 3.20
C GLU A 54 -23.30 20.04 2.90
N GLU A 55 -22.63 19.27 3.80
CA GLU A 55 -22.48 17.83 3.61
C GLU A 55 -23.82 17.08 3.82
N ALA A 56 -24.69 17.55 4.69
CA ALA A 56 -26.04 17.02 4.84
C ALA A 56 -26.89 17.31 3.58
N GLU A 57 -26.89 18.57 3.13
CA GLU A 57 -27.61 18.99 1.92
C GLU A 57 -27.17 18.17 0.69
N LYS A 58 -25.87 17.99 0.51
CA LYS A 58 -25.30 17.21 -0.61
C LYS A 58 -25.82 15.77 -0.63
N ARG A 59 -26.04 15.13 0.55
CA ARG A 59 -26.41 13.72 0.66
C ARG A 59 -27.91 13.45 0.68
N CYS A 60 -28.71 14.39 1.16
CA CYS A 60 -30.15 14.17 1.26
C CYS A 60 -31.00 15.26 0.59
N GLY A 61 -30.38 16.33 0.06
CA GLY A 61 -31.10 17.45 -0.56
C GLY A 61 -31.82 18.37 0.45
N ILE A 62 -31.54 18.20 1.76
CA ILE A 62 -32.12 19.03 2.82
C ILE A 62 -31.05 19.99 3.32
N ARG A 63 -31.26 21.30 3.17
CA ARG A 63 -30.43 22.31 3.77
C ARG A 63 -31.00 22.72 5.13
N TRP A 64 -30.31 22.40 6.20
CA TRP A 64 -30.69 22.82 7.54
C TRP A 64 -30.48 24.32 7.74
N ALA A 65 -31.49 24.99 8.31
CA ALA A 65 -31.34 26.40 8.70
C ALA A 65 -30.35 26.53 9.87
N VAL A 66 -29.60 27.62 9.89
CA VAL A 66 -28.70 27.98 10.99
C VAL A 66 -29.29 29.15 11.75
N GLU A 67 -29.55 28.97 13.05
CA GLU A 67 -30.18 29.96 13.90
C GLU A 67 -29.36 30.14 15.19
N GLY A 68 -29.60 31.25 15.87
CA GLY A 68 -29.03 31.52 17.19
C GLY A 68 -29.74 30.78 18.32
N ALA A 69 -29.20 30.88 19.53
CA ALA A 69 -29.71 30.20 20.72
C ALA A 69 -31.18 30.52 21.09
N GLY A 70 -31.70 31.65 20.64
CA GLY A 70 -33.11 32.06 20.85
C GLY A 70 -34.11 31.49 19.88
N SER A 71 -33.69 30.51 19.03
CA SER A 71 -34.56 29.86 18.03
C SER A 71 -35.87 29.33 18.61
N ARG A 72 -37.01 29.66 17.96
CA ARG A 72 -38.35 29.16 18.27
C ARG A 72 -38.84 28.10 17.27
N SER A 73 -37.95 27.61 16.40
CA SER A 73 -38.28 26.56 15.41
C SER A 73 -38.79 25.30 16.11
N ASP A 74 -39.82 24.67 15.56
CA ASP A 74 -40.44 23.46 16.13
C ASP A 74 -39.71 22.16 15.76
N GLY A 75 -38.75 22.23 14.79
CA GLY A 75 -37.95 21.08 14.35
C GLY A 75 -36.91 20.60 15.37
N PRO A 76 -36.34 19.41 15.17
CA PRO A 76 -35.22 18.94 15.97
C PRO A 76 -34.06 19.92 15.93
N LYS A 77 -33.35 20.09 17.05
CA LYS A 77 -32.25 21.05 17.17
C LYS A 77 -30.89 20.39 17.26
N ILE A 78 -29.96 20.83 16.42
CA ILE A 78 -28.58 20.40 16.47
C ILE A 78 -27.73 21.55 17.02
N TYR A 79 -27.41 21.50 18.30
CA TYR A 79 -26.53 22.49 18.95
C TYR A 79 -25.08 22.18 18.56
N LEU A 80 -24.37 23.12 17.94
CA LEU A 80 -22.99 22.96 17.50
C LEU A 80 -22.15 24.18 17.87
N GLY A 81 -21.12 23.99 18.69
CA GLY A 81 -20.21 25.05 19.10
C GLY A 81 -19.07 24.52 19.98
N THR A 82 -18.09 25.38 20.22
CA THR A 82 -17.07 25.12 21.24
C THR A 82 -17.58 25.44 22.62
N THR A 83 -17.00 24.82 23.66
CA THR A 83 -17.30 25.20 25.06
C THR A 83 -17.07 26.69 25.31
N ALA A 84 -15.98 27.25 24.70
CA ALA A 84 -15.66 28.67 24.84
C ALA A 84 -16.70 29.59 24.17
N ALA A 85 -17.15 29.26 22.96
CA ALA A 85 -18.14 30.03 22.21
C ALA A 85 -19.52 30.09 22.95
N TRP A 86 -19.97 28.92 23.44
CA TRP A 86 -21.23 28.88 24.24
C TRP A 86 -21.13 29.67 25.54
N LYS A 87 -20.01 29.58 26.25
CA LYS A 87 -19.77 30.38 27.44
C LYS A 87 -19.78 31.88 27.15
N ALA A 88 -19.13 32.28 26.05
CA ALA A 88 -19.12 33.69 25.60
C ALA A 88 -20.55 34.19 25.27
N ALA A 89 -21.35 33.35 24.64
CA ALA A 89 -22.76 33.63 24.33
C ALA A 89 -23.66 33.60 25.58
N ARG A 90 -23.18 33.20 26.75
CA ARG A 90 -23.95 33.03 28.00
C ARG A 90 -25.14 32.06 27.83
N VAL A 91 -24.99 31.05 27.02
CA VAL A 91 -26.01 30.04 26.76
C VAL A 91 -25.46 28.67 27.16
N THR A 92 -26.26 27.88 27.82
CA THR A 92 -25.95 26.47 28.16
C THR A 92 -26.73 25.57 27.21
N PRO A 93 -26.03 24.90 26.24
CA PRO A 93 -26.69 23.93 25.37
C PRO A 93 -27.17 22.72 26.18
N PRO A 94 -28.24 22.03 25.75
CA PRO A 94 -28.75 20.87 26.46
C PRO A 94 -27.68 19.77 26.55
N GLY A 95 -27.62 19.11 27.70
CA GLY A 95 -26.67 17.99 27.88
C GLY A 95 -25.21 18.42 28.08
N GLU A 96 -24.93 19.58 28.65
CA GLU A 96 -23.54 20.08 28.87
C GLU A 96 -22.71 19.20 29.80
N GLY A 97 -23.01 18.19 30.32
CA GLY A 97 -22.28 17.24 31.16
C GLY A 97 -21.03 17.75 31.89
N ALA A 98 -20.69 17.16 33.02
CA ALA A 98 -19.52 17.53 33.80
C ALA A 98 -18.22 16.95 33.21
N GLY A 99 -17.09 17.70 33.34
CA GLY A 99 -15.75 17.28 33.00
C GLY A 99 -15.15 17.95 31.76
N ALA A 100 -13.82 18.12 31.76
CA ALA A 100 -13.09 18.71 30.67
C ALA A 100 -13.06 17.78 29.46
N ILE A 101 -13.10 18.38 28.27
CA ILE A 101 -12.88 17.69 27.01
C ILE A 101 -11.41 17.96 26.61
N ALA A 102 -10.66 16.90 26.29
CA ALA A 102 -9.26 17.05 25.87
C ALA A 102 -9.17 17.77 24.50
N ALA A 103 -8.02 18.33 24.20
CA ALA A 103 -7.77 19.02 22.93
C ALA A 103 -8.19 18.19 21.71
N GLU A 104 -8.75 18.85 20.69
CA GLU A 104 -9.35 18.25 19.51
C GLU A 104 -10.56 17.31 19.80
N GLY A 105 -10.91 17.12 21.07
CA GLY A 105 -12.02 16.26 21.48
C GLY A 105 -13.37 16.94 21.36
N TYR A 106 -14.40 16.11 21.41
CA TYR A 106 -15.80 16.55 21.44
C TYR A 106 -16.63 15.72 22.41
N ARG A 107 -17.77 16.29 22.82
CA ARG A 107 -18.84 15.57 23.53
C ARG A 107 -20.13 15.70 22.73
N ILE A 108 -20.77 14.57 22.45
CA ILE A 108 -22.09 14.52 21.81
C ILE A 108 -23.08 13.95 22.80
N GLN A 109 -24.18 14.62 22.97
CA GLN A 109 -25.33 14.15 23.72
C GLN A 109 -26.61 14.31 22.88
N SER A 110 -27.59 13.51 23.16
CA SER A 110 -28.87 13.51 22.45
C SER A 110 -30.04 13.29 23.41
N GLY A 111 -31.17 13.84 23.09
CA GLY A 111 -32.44 13.68 23.81
C GLY A 111 -33.59 13.74 22.85
N SER A 112 -34.80 13.81 23.37
CA SER A 112 -36.03 13.92 22.55
C SER A 112 -35.98 15.22 21.74
N GLY A 113 -35.77 15.11 20.42
CA GLY A 113 -35.79 16.25 19.50
C GLY A 113 -34.53 17.15 19.55
N TRP A 114 -33.40 16.69 20.11
CA TRP A 114 -32.17 17.48 20.09
C TRP A 114 -30.92 16.64 20.09
N ILE A 115 -29.86 17.18 19.49
CA ILE A 115 -28.49 16.70 19.55
C ILE A 115 -27.60 17.89 19.94
N SER A 116 -26.66 17.67 20.86
CA SER A 116 -25.70 18.71 21.27
C SER A 116 -24.28 18.21 20.99
N ILE A 117 -23.49 19.01 20.27
CA ILE A 117 -22.09 18.75 19.90
C ILE A 117 -21.25 19.88 20.48
N LEU A 118 -20.45 19.56 21.49
CA LEU A 118 -19.53 20.46 22.16
C LEU A 118 -18.10 20.10 21.79
N GLY A 119 -17.38 20.97 21.09
CA GLY A 119 -15.96 20.83 20.86
C GLY A 119 -15.14 21.42 22.02
N ALA A 120 -14.01 20.80 22.38
CA ALA A 120 -13.02 21.40 23.27
C ALA A 120 -12.46 22.69 22.68
N ASP A 121 -12.26 22.67 21.38
CA ASP A 121 -11.74 23.72 20.53
C ASP A 121 -12.41 23.66 19.13
N GLU A 122 -11.97 24.51 18.20
CA GLU A 122 -12.49 24.56 16.84
C GLU A 122 -12.31 23.24 16.05
N ARG A 123 -11.20 22.49 16.28
CA ARG A 123 -11.01 21.17 15.68
C ARG A 123 -11.94 20.12 16.30
N GLY A 124 -12.10 20.14 17.61
CA GLY A 124 -13.05 19.26 18.31
C GLY A 124 -14.50 19.46 17.83
N MET A 125 -14.90 20.71 17.59
CA MET A 125 -16.19 21.03 16.99
C MET A 125 -16.32 20.45 15.57
N MET A 126 -15.27 20.57 14.73
CA MET A 126 -15.22 20.01 13.38
C MET A 126 -15.33 18.48 13.38
N PHE A 127 -14.57 17.81 14.24
CA PHE A 127 -14.60 16.34 14.38
C PHE A 127 -15.91 15.82 14.97
N GLY A 128 -16.54 16.58 15.87
CA GLY A 128 -17.87 16.29 16.38
C GLY A 128 -18.95 16.35 15.28
N ALA A 129 -18.91 17.38 14.43
CA ALA A 129 -19.74 17.46 13.23
C ALA A 129 -19.49 16.28 12.28
N GLY A 130 -18.22 15.91 12.04
CA GLY A 130 -17.84 14.74 11.27
C GLY A 130 -18.36 13.44 11.86
N LYS A 131 -18.34 13.28 13.21
CA LYS A 131 -18.93 12.10 13.88
C LYS A 131 -20.43 12.02 13.64
N LEU A 132 -21.14 13.13 13.73
CA LEU A 132 -22.57 13.16 13.42
C LEU A 132 -22.81 12.76 11.94
N LEU A 133 -22.13 13.39 11.00
CA LEU A 133 -22.28 13.15 9.55
C LEU A 133 -22.13 11.68 9.18
N ARG A 134 -21.05 11.02 9.64
CA ARG A 134 -20.82 9.59 9.31
C ARG A 134 -21.75 8.63 10.07
N SER A 135 -22.53 9.14 11.04
CA SER A 135 -23.51 8.35 11.80
C SER A 135 -24.93 8.46 11.29
N ILE A 136 -25.23 9.52 10.51
CA ILE A 136 -26.56 9.72 9.91
C ILE A 136 -26.80 8.72 8.79
N SER A 137 -28.01 8.21 8.74
CA SER A 137 -28.58 7.50 7.60
C SER A 137 -29.24 8.50 6.67
N PHE A 138 -28.55 8.87 5.58
CA PHE A 138 -29.05 9.78 4.56
C PHE A 138 -29.84 9.04 3.47
N GLY A 139 -30.96 9.64 3.07
CA GLY A 139 -31.75 9.23 1.91
C GLY A 139 -32.31 10.48 1.22
N PRO A 140 -32.93 10.36 0.02
CA PRO A 140 -33.59 11.48 -0.63
C PRO A 140 -34.64 12.13 0.28
N GLN A 141 -34.45 13.41 0.63
CA GLN A 141 -35.30 14.15 1.57
C GLN A 141 -35.45 13.49 2.96
N GLN A 142 -34.44 12.71 3.39
CA GLN A 142 -34.46 12.01 4.67
C GLN A 142 -33.07 12.05 5.32
N ALA A 143 -33.05 12.27 6.62
CA ALA A 143 -31.86 12.19 7.45
C ALA A 143 -32.26 11.68 8.84
N THR A 144 -31.82 10.51 9.25
CA THR A 144 -32.14 9.91 10.55
C THR A 144 -30.89 9.47 11.28
N VAL A 145 -30.86 9.53 12.59
CA VAL A 145 -29.75 9.07 13.41
C VAL A 145 -30.23 8.43 14.71
N GLU A 146 -29.58 7.34 15.11
CA GLU A 146 -29.81 6.71 16.41
C GLU A 146 -29.00 7.44 17.50
N GLY A 147 -29.69 8.06 18.46
CA GLY A 147 -29.07 8.89 19.48
C GLY A 147 -27.98 8.12 20.30
N ASN A 148 -28.21 6.86 20.59
CA ASN A 148 -27.28 5.99 21.32
C ASN A 148 -25.97 5.68 20.54
N ARG A 149 -25.97 5.77 19.21
CA ARG A 149 -24.78 5.56 18.36
C ARG A 149 -23.84 6.75 18.34
N ILE A 150 -24.34 7.95 18.63
CA ILE A 150 -23.57 9.18 18.57
C ILE A 150 -23.14 9.69 19.93
N ALA A 151 -23.94 9.42 20.99
CA ALA A 151 -23.70 9.95 22.32
C ALA A 151 -22.36 9.45 22.92
N GLY A 152 -21.65 10.37 23.55
CA GLY A 152 -20.39 10.10 24.22
C GLY A 152 -19.39 11.24 24.12
N GLN A 153 -18.30 11.11 24.86
CA GLN A 153 -17.14 12.00 24.78
C GLN A 153 -15.99 11.23 24.13
N SER A 154 -15.29 11.88 23.18
CA SER A 154 -14.18 11.30 22.47
C SER A 154 -13.11 12.33 22.17
N SER A 155 -11.84 11.91 22.25
CA SER A 155 -10.68 12.71 21.87
C SER A 155 -9.64 11.81 21.20
N PRO A 156 -8.79 12.35 20.31
CA PRO A 156 -7.80 11.53 19.63
C PRO A 156 -6.73 10.98 20.59
N LYS A 157 -6.30 9.76 20.36
CA LYS A 157 -5.21 9.13 21.12
C LYS A 157 -3.83 9.59 20.63
N TYR A 158 -3.70 9.85 19.33
CA TYR A 158 -2.47 10.33 18.71
C TYR A 158 -2.66 11.74 18.16
N ARG A 159 -1.69 12.60 18.46
CA ARG A 159 -1.75 14.03 18.14
C ARG A 159 -1.78 14.29 16.64
N LEU A 160 -0.96 13.57 15.84
CA LEU A 160 -0.80 13.79 14.41
C LEU A 160 -1.47 12.68 13.60
N ARG A 161 -2.36 13.06 12.69
CA ARG A 161 -3.16 12.17 11.84
C ARG A 161 -3.30 12.83 10.47
N GLY A 162 -2.33 12.58 9.59
CA GLY A 162 -2.23 13.30 8.33
C GLY A 162 -1.97 12.42 7.12
N HIS A 163 -2.07 13.05 5.94
CA HIS A 163 -1.80 12.39 4.67
C HIS A 163 -1.04 13.32 3.73
N GLN A 164 -0.06 12.75 3.01
CA GLN A 164 0.56 13.45 1.90
C GLN A 164 -0.43 13.54 0.74
N LEU A 165 -0.65 14.74 0.24
CA LEU A 165 -1.58 15.07 -0.82
C LEU A 165 -0.85 15.87 -1.90
N GLY A 166 -0.10 15.15 -2.73
CA GLY A 166 0.77 15.76 -3.73
C GLY A 166 0.05 16.10 -5.03
N TYR A 167 -0.05 17.39 -5.35
CA TYR A 167 -0.50 17.84 -6.69
C TYR A 167 0.67 17.72 -7.67
N ARG A 168 0.76 16.55 -8.31
CA ARG A 168 1.88 16.15 -9.18
C ARG A 168 1.43 15.11 -10.20
N PRO A 169 2.15 14.92 -11.34
CA PRO A 169 1.79 13.91 -12.33
C PRO A 169 1.84 12.50 -11.73
N LYS A 170 0.68 11.88 -11.65
CA LYS A 170 0.50 10.49 -11.20
C LYS A 170 -0.75 9.90 -11.85
N THR A 171 -0.79 8.61 -12.03
CA THR A 171 -1.91 7.91 -12.71
C THR A 171 -3.20 7.88 -11.88
N ASN A 172 -3.16 8.32 -10.63
CA ASN A 172 -4.21 8.12 -9.64
C ASN A 172 -4.97 9.40 -9.25
N ALA A 173 -5.07 10.37 -10.12
CA ALA A 173 -6.02 11.49 -10.18
C ALA A 173 -5.60 12.82 -9.59
N TYR A 174 -4.63 12.92 -8.66
CA TYR A 174 -4.39 14.19 -7.96
C TYR A 174 -4.02 15.37 -8.86
N ASP A 175 -3.36 15.14 -9.98
CA ASP A 175 -3.00 16.18 -10.95
C ASP A 175 -4.21 16.69 -11.77
N GLY A 176 -5.29 15.93 -11.83
CA GLY A 176 -6.53 16.30 -12.50
C GLY A 176 -7.56 17.02 -11.60
N TRP A 177 -7.23 17.29 -10.33
CA TRP A 177 -8.17 17.85 -9.38
C TRP A 177 -8.10 19.37 -9.31
N ASP A 178 -9.26 20.01 -9.36
CA ASP A 178 -9.41 21.46 -9.12
C ASP A 178 -9.54 21.79 -7.62
N VAL A 179 -9.59 23.09 -7.31
CA VAL A 179 -9.67 23.57 -5.92
C VAL A 179 -10.94 23.09 -5.20
N ALA A 180 -12.06 23.00 -5.92
CA ALA A 180 -13.32 22.54 -5.32
C ALA A 180 -13.26 21.04 -4.97
N ARG A 181 -12.61 20.23 -5.81
CA ARG A 181 -12.37 18.82 -5.53
C ARG A 181 -11.43 18.64 -4.33
N TRP A 182 -10.38 19.44 -4.22
CA TRP A 182 -9.50 19.44 -3.05
C TRP A 182 -10.23 19.84 -1.77
N GLU A 183 -11.08 20.86 -1.80
CA GLU A 183 -11.89 21.25 -0.63
C GLU A 183 -12.80 20.11 -0.19
N GLN A 184 -13.48 19.45 -1.14
CA GLN A 184 -14.31 18.28 -0.83
C GLN A 184 -13.52 17.15 -0.21
N TYR A 185 -12.33 16.87 -0.74
CA TYR A 185 -11.48 15.79 -0.23
C TYR A 185 -10.97 16.08 1.19
N TYR A 186 -10.63 17.33 1.49
CA TYR A 186 -10.27 17.73 2.86
C TYR A 186 -11.44 17.50 3.82
N ARG A 187 -12.67 17.87 3.43
CA ARG A 187 -13.88 17.59 4.21
C ARG A 187 -14.06 16.10 4.46
N ASP A 188 -13.89 15.28 3.42
CA ASP A 188 -14.02 13.83 3.49
C ASP A 188 -13.02 13.21 4.49
N LEU A 189 -11.77 13.64 4.46
CA LEU A 189 -10.72 13.18 5.38
C LEU A 189 -10.97 13.65 6.82
N ILE A 190 -11.38 14.90 7.02
CA ILE A 190 -11.73 15.48 8.33
C ILE A 190 -12.83 14.66 9.01
N VAL A 191 -13.84 14.24 8.27
CA VAL A 191 -14.96 13.43 8.80
C VAL A 191 -14.43 12.14 9.44
N PHE A 192 -13.27 11.60 8.99
CA PHE A 192 -12.62 10.43 9.57
C PHE A 192 -11.52 10.74 10.58
N GLY A 193 -11.26 12.00 10.89
CA GLY A 193 -10.36 12.42 11.98
C GLY A 193 -8.98 12.91 11.54
N THR A 194 -8.75 13.15 10.25
CA THR A 194 -7.53 13.78 9.72
C THR A 194 -7.39 15.20 10.25
N ASN A 195 -6.19 15.55 10.73
CA ASN A 195 -5.88 16.91 11.24
C ASN A 195 -4.65 17.56 10.55
N ALA A 196 -4.01 16.88 9.60
CA ALA A 196 -2.86 17.41 8.89
C ALA A 196 -2.85 16.97 7.42
N VAL A 197 -2.30 17.82 6.56
CA VAL A 197 -2.01 17.50 5.16
C VAL A 197 -0.56 17.84 4.86
N GLU A 198 0.08 17.03 4.01
CA GLU A 198 1.44 17.29 3.55
C GLU A 198 1.44 17.57 2.05
N LEU A 199 1.91 18.75 1.69
CA LEU A 199 1.96 19.27 0.32
C LEU A 199 3.33 18.98 -0.30
N ILE A 200 3.36 18.94 -1.62
CA ILE A 200 4.59 18.77 -2.40
C ILE A 200 4.89 20.08 -3.12
N PRO A 201 6.13 20.58 -3.07
CA PRO A 201 6.51 21.81 -3.75
C PRO A 201 6.52 21.62 -5.27
N PRO A 202 6.47 22.71 -6.06
CA PRO A 202 6.50 22.64 -7.53
C PRO A 202 7.71 21.87 -8.08
N ARG A 203 8.89 22.02 -7.46
CA ARG A 203 10.08 21.24 -7.78
C ARG A 203 10.14 20.00 -6.89
N SER A 204 10.02 18.83 -7.51
CA SER A 204 10.15 17.51 -6.88
C SER A 204 10.85 16.55 -7.87
N ASP A 205 10.85 15.27 -7.59
CA ASP A 205 11.33 14.21 -8.48
C ASP A 205 10.37 13.89 -9.64
N ASP A 206 9.16 14.46 -9.61
CA ASP A 206 8.17 14.29 -10.67
C ASP A 206 8.37 15.30 -11.82
N ARG A 207 7.81 14.97 -12.98
CA ARG A 207 7.77 15.88 -14.13
C ARG A 207 7.12 17.22 -13.77
N ASP A 208 7.56 18.28 -14.43
CA ASP A 208 7.06 19.63 -14.17
C ASP A 208 5.63 19.87 -14.64
N ASN A 209 5.18 19.14 -15.66
CA ASN A 209 3.90 19.33 -16.31
C ASN A 209 3.06 18.05 -16.36
N SER A 210 1.76 18.23 -16.38
CA SER A 210 0.76 17.21 -16.70
C SER A 210 -0.28 17.81 -17.64
N PRO A 211 -0.83 17.03 -18.59
CA PRO A 211 -1.95 17.48 -19.42
C PRO A 211 -3.24 17.68 -18.62
N HIS A 212 -3.27 17.21 -17.37
CA HIS A 212 -4.44 17.24 -16.51
C HIS A 212 -4.48 18.43 -15.55
N PHE A 213 -3.39 19.15 -15.36
CA PHE A 213 -3.33 20.26 -14.40
C PHE A 213 -4.34 21.37 -14.71
N PRO A 214 -5.39 21.58 -13.87
CA PRO A 214 -6.28 22.74 -14.01
C PRO A 214 -5.60 24.06 -13.61
N LEU A 215 -4.57 23.99 -12.76
CA LEU A 215 -3.78 25.15 -12.30
C LEU A 215 -2.28 24.83 -12.31
N PRO A 216 -1.40 25.84 -12.42
CA PRO A 216 0.03 25.68 -12.15
C PRO A 216 0.29 25.11 -10.75
N LYS A 217 1.36 24.30 -10.60
CA LYS A 217 1.69 23.61 -9.32
C LYS A 217 1.80 24.57 -8.12
N ASP A 218 2.48 25.70 -8.29
CA ASP A 218 2.63 26.71 -7.24
C ASP A 218 1.28 27.31 -6.80
N ARG A 219 0.42 27.62 -7.75
CA ARG A 219 -0.92 28.15 -7.50
C ARG A 219 -1.80 27.16 -6.75
N MET A 220 -1.76 25.87 -7.18
CA MET A 220 -2.53 24.83 -6.48
C MET A 220 -2.00 24.62 -5.06
N MET A 221 -0.69 24.57 -4.86
CA MET A 221 -0.08 24.46 -3.52
C MET A 221 -0.55 25.57 -2.58
N ARG A 222 -0.62 26.81 -3.09
CA ARG A 222 -1.14 27.94 -2.33
C ARG A 222 -2.60 27.77 -1.95
N GLU A 223 -3.45 27.35 -2.90
CA GLU A 223 -4.88 27.10 -2.65
C GLU A 223 -5.08 25.96 -1.65
N MET A 224 -4.34 24.86 -1.77
CA MET A 224 -4.40 23.75 -0.84
C MET A 224 -4.00 24.17 0.59
N SER A 225 -2.96 25.00 0.74
CA SER A 225 -2.58 25.57 2.04
C SER A 225 -3.63 26.53 2.60
N ARG A 226 -4.24 27.36 1.75
CA ARG A 226 -5.35 28.24 2.16
C ARG A 226 -6.54 27.43 2.67
N LEU A 227 -6.94 26.38 1.95
CA LEU A 227 -8.01 25.48 2.38
C LEU A 227 -7.66 24.77 3.70
N ALA A 228 -6.44 24.27 3.85
CA ALA A 228 -5.98 23.64 5.10
C ALA A 228 -6.13 24.61 6.29
N ASP A 229 -5.73 25.88 6.12
CA ASP A 229 -5.89 26.90 7.15
C ASP A 229 -7.36 27.18 7.49
N GLU A 230 -8.25 27.24 6.50
CA GLU A 230 -9.69 27.43 6.71
C GLU A 230 -10.35 26.31 7.52
N TYR A 231 -9.91 25.08 7.30
CA TYR A 231 -10.40 23.90 8.03
C TYR A 231 -9.62 23.60 9.31
N GLY A 232 -8.59 24.38 9.65
CA GLY A 232 -7.75 24.17 10.82
C GLY A 232 -6.81 22.98 10.74
N LEU A 233 -6.55 22.44 9.52
CA LEU A 233 -5.58 21.38 9.30
C LEU A 233 -4.16 21.93 9.43
N GLU A 234 -3.25 21.15 9.99
CA GLU A 234 -1.81 21.46 9.90
C GLU A 234 -1.35 21.32 8.46
N THR A 235 -0.58 22.28 7.98
CA THR A 235 0.04 22.27 6.65
C THR A 235 1.51 21.89 6.78
N TRP A 236 1.84 20.68 6.37
CA TRP A 236 3.22 20.21 6.25
C TRP A 236 3.66 20.34 4.79
N VAL A 237 4.96 20.44 4.57
CA VAL A 237 5.57 20.44 3.23
C VAL A 237 6.68 19.41 3.19
N TRP A 238 6.50 18.38 2.35
CA TRP A 238 7.57 17.47 1.98
C TRP A 238 8.50 18.17 0.99
N TYR A 239 9.70 18.52 1.39
CA TYR A 239 10.60 19.32 0.59
C TYR A 239 11.96 18.64 0.41
N PRO A 240 12.17 17.86 -0.68
CA PRO A 240 13.42 17.15 -0.89
C PRO A 240 14.59 18.09 -1.27
N ALA A 241 15.79 17.74 -0.82
CA ALA A 241 17.03 18.38 -1.22
C ALA A 241 17.53 17.74 -2.52
N MET A 242 17.19 18.33 -3.68
CA MET A 242 17.32 17.75 -5.02
C MET A 242 18.63 18.04 -5.75
N ASP A 243 19.46 18.94 -5.23
CA ASP A 243 20.71 19.30 -5.91
C ASP A 243 21.81 18.27 -5.62
N PRO A 244 22.74 18.06 -6.56
CA PRO A 244 23.70 16.95 -6.45
C PRO A 244 24.79 17.15 -5.40
N ASP A 245 25.08 18.41 -4.98
CA ASP A 245 26.19 18.71 -4.08
C ASP A 245 25.93 19.92 -3.19
N TYR A 246 25.54 19.65 -1.95
CA TYR A 246 25.37 20.68 -0.91
C TYR A 246 26.63 20.96 -0.09
N SER A 247 27.78 20.38 -0.42
CA SER A 247 29.06 20.84 0.08
C SER A 247 29.49 22.17 -0.57
N ASN A 248 28.94 22.47 -1.75
CA ASN A 248 29.20 23.69 -2.51
C ASN A 248 28.37 24.88 -1.97
N PRO A 249 28.98 25.95 -1.48
CA PRO A 249 28.28 27.11 -0.96
C PRO A 249 27.32 27.80 -1.95
N LYS A 250 27.60 27.75 -3.26
CA LYS A 250 26.75 28.33 -4.29
C LYS A 250 25.46 27.53 -4.46
N THR A 251 25.53 26.19 -4.39
CA THR A 251 24.35 25.29 -4.40
C THR A 251 23.48 25.59 -3.18
N VAL A 252 24.07 25.70 -2.00
CA VAL A 252 23.37 26.05 -0.77
C VAL A 252 22.67 27.42 -0.91
N GLU A 253 23.36 28.44 -1.40
CA GLU A 253 22.76 29.77 -1.61
C GLU A 253 21.57 29.73 -2.59
N THR A 254 21.69 28.98 -3.67
CA THR A 254 20.60 28.80 -4.64
C THR A 254 19.40 28.11 -4.00
N ALA A 255 19.60 27.01 -3.29
CA ALA A 255 18.54 26.29 -2.58
C ALA A 255 17.86 27.19 -1.53
N LEU A 256 18.61 27.97 -0.76
CA LEU A 256 18.05 28.92 0.20
C LEU A 256 17.13 29.95 -0.46
N LYS A 257 17.51 30.49 -1.63
CA LYS A 257 16.68 31.44 -2.39
C LYS A 257 15.43 30.79 -2.99
N GLU A 258 15.56 29.56 -3.47
CA GLU A 258 14.45 28.81 -4.06
C GLU A 258 13.39 28.48 -3.00
N TRP A 259 13.81 27.91 -1.86
CA TRP A 259 12.89 27.56 -0.78
C TRP A 259 12.23 28.80 -0.16
N ALA A 260 12.97 29.91 -0.03
CA ALA A 260 12.42 31.15 0.49
C ALA A 260 11.24 31.67 -0.34
N LYS A 261 11.26 31.52 -1.67
CA LYS A 261 10.12 31.87 -2.54
C LYS A 261 8.87 31.06 -2.20
N ILE A 262 9.03 29.76 -1.94
CA ILE A 262 7.91 28.89 -1.55
C ILE A 262 7.40 29.25 -0.16
N PHE A 263 8.31 29.50 0.81
CA PHE A 263 7.93 29.90 2.16
C PHE A 263 7.17 31.24 2.19
N GLU A 264 7.53 32.19 1.35
CA GLU A 264 6.85 33.47 1.23
C GLU A 264 5.49 33.33 0.53
N PHE A 265 5.42 32.46 -0.48
CA PHE A 265 4.23 32.34 -1.34
C PHE A 265 3.09 31.53 -0.71
N VAL A 266 3.43 30.52 0.10
CA VAL A 266 2.44 29.62 0.74
C VAL A 266 1.91 30.26 2.02
N PRO A 267 0.58 30.47 2.17
CA PRO A 267 0.03 31.26 3.27
C PRO A 267 0.21 30.65 4.66
N ARG A 268 0.31 29.31 4.75
CA ARG A 268 0.54 28.62 6.02
C ARG A 268 1.44 27.42 5.83
N ILE A 269 2.49 27.35 6.63
CA ILE A 269 3.34 26.17 6.79
C ILE A 269 3.55 25.95 8.30
N ASP A 270 3.11 24.81 8.81
CA ASP A 270 3.31 24.42 10.21
C ASP A 270 4.60 23.59 10.37
N ALA A 271 5.01 22.83 9.34
CA ALA A 271 6.25 22.09 9.33
C ALA A 271 6.77 21.82 7.93
N VAL A 272 8.09 21.67 7.81
CA VAL A 272 8.78 21.15 6.63
C VAL A 272 9.41 19.82 6.99
N PHE A 273 9.20 18.82 6.14
CA PHE A 273 9.83 17.51 6.22
C PHE A 273 10.77 17.30 5.04
N VAL A 274 12.03 16.94 5.33
CA VAL A 274 13.06 16.69 4.32
C VAL A 274 13.49 15.23 4.35
N PRO A 275 13.29 14.46 3.24
CA PRO A 275 13.83 13.11 3.14
C PRO A 275 15.35 13.12 3.00
N GLY A 276 16.02 12.12 3.58
CA GLY A 276 17.48 12.03 3.56
C GLY A 276 18.06 11.58 2.23
N GLY A 277 17.40 10.66 1.52
CA GLY A 277 18.02 10.02 0.36
C GLY A 277 17.10 9.45 -0.70
N ASP A 278 15.80 9.79 -0.68
CA ASP A 278 14.88 9.42 -1.74
C ASP A 278 13.67 10.38 -1.77
N PRO A 279 13.66 11.33 -2.71
CA PRO A 279 14.77 11.71 -3.60
C PRO A 279 15.87 12.49 -2.87
N GLY A 280 17.00 12.61 -3.54
CA GLY A 280 18.22 13.21 -3.00
C GLY A 280 19.20 12.13 -2.54
N HIS A 281 20.43 12.54 -2.30
CA HIS A 281 21.49 11.67 -1.76
C HIS A 281 22.59 12.52 -1.19
N THR A 282 22.39 13.09 0.00
CA THR A 282 23.30 14.06 0.61
C THR A 282 23.83 13.51 1.93
N GLU A 283 25.15 13.57 2.13
CA GLU A 283 25.78 13.19 3.40
C GLU A 283 25.15 13.95 4.58
N PRO A 284 24.92 13.31 5.74
CA PRO A 284 24.23 13.89 6.88
C PRO A 284 24.78 15.24 7.32
N LYS A 285 26.10 15.40 7.33
CA LYS A 285 26.75 16.68 7.74
C LYS A 285 26.35 17.86 6.86
N TYR A 286 26.25 17.65 5.53
CA TYR A 286 25.88 18.72 4.61
C TYR A 286 24.36 18.94 4.59
N LEU A 287 23.57 17.86 4.68
CA LEU A 287 22.14 17.94 4.75
C LEU A 287 21.69 18.70 6.00
N LEU A 288 22.16 18.32 7.18
CA LEU A 288 21.80 18.97 8.44
C LEU A 288 22.28 20.44 8.50
N ALA A 289 23.46 20.75 7.95
CA ALA A 289 23.94 22.14 7.83
C ALA A 289 23.06 22.98 6.88
N LEU A 290 22.52 22.41 5.80
CA LEU A 290 21.54 23.05 4.94
C LEU A 290 20.24 23.30 5.70
N LEU A 291 19.71 22.27 6.41
CA LEU A 291 18.43 22.35 7.10
C LEU A 291 18.41 23.38 8.24
N GLU A 292 19.52 23.56 8.95
CA GLU A 292 19.66 24.63 9.95
C GLU A 292 19.46 26.01 9.33
N LYS A 293 20.08 26.26 8.16
CA LYS A 293 19.91 27.52 7.41
C LYS A 293 18.48 27.65 6.85
N GLN A 294 17.90 26.57 6.35
CA GLN A 294 16.51 26.55 5.87
C GLN A 294 15.51 26.82 6.99
N LYS A 295 15.74 26.28 8.19
CA LYS A 295 14.92 26.56 9.37
C LYS A 295 14.92 28.05 9.72
N ALA A 296 16.08 28.70 9.65
CA ALA A 296 16.19 30.16 9.86
C ALA A 296 15.43 30.95 8.77
N GLY A 297 15.49 30.50 7.52
CA GLY A 297 14.72 31.04 6.39
C GLY A 297 13.22 30.87 6.58
N LEU A 298 12.78 29.65 6.92
CA LEU A 298 11.37 29.31 7.15
C LEU A 298 10.72 30.18 8.24
N ARG A 299 11.42 30.39 9.35
CA ARG A 299 10.92 31.19 10.49
C ARG A 299 10.71 32.66 10.18
N ARG A 300 11.27 33.20 9.11
CA ARG A 300 11.01 34.60 8.68
C ARG A 300 9.58 34.78 8.20
N TYR A 301 8.99 33.76 7.58
CA TYR A 301 7.65 33.78 7.02
C TYR A 301 6.66 33.02 7.91
N HIS A 302 7.09 31.94 8.55
CA HIS A 302 6.30 31.07 9.43
C HIS A 302 6.99 30.90 10.79
N PRO A 303 6.84 31.83 11.73
CA PRO A 303 7.66 31.89 12.97
C PRO A 303 7.58 30.63 13.85
N GLN A 304 6.46 29.90 13.80
CA GLN A 304 6.22 28.69 14.59
C GLN A 304 6.48 27.40 13.83
N ALA A 305 6.82 27.49 12.54
CA ALA A 305 6.98 26.32 11.71
C ALA A 305 8.15 25.42 12.16
N GLN A 306 7.98 24.13 12.08
CA GLN A 306 8.93 23.09 12.48
C GLN A 306 9.77 22.60 11.31
N MET A 307 10.96 22.04 11.62
CA MET A 307 11.83 21.37 10.65
C MET A 307 12.03 19.91 11.08
N TRP A 308 11.69 18.98 10.18
CA TRP A 308 11.77 17.54 10.38
C TRP A 308 12.61 16.91 9.27
N MET A 309 13.27 15.79 9.56
CA MET A 309 13.98 15.04 8.54
C MET A 309 13.90 13.54 8.78
N SER A 310 14.13 12.74 7.74
CA SER A 310 14.28 11.29 7.85
C SER A 310 15.70 10.87 7.45
N PRO A 311 16.29 9.87 8.15
CA PRO A 311 17.53 9.24 7.71
C PRO A 311 17.27 8.17 6.62
N GLN A 312 16.36 8.47 5.71
CA GLN A 312 15.97 7.60 4.61
C GLN A 312 17.16 7.32 3.69
N SER A 313 17.33 6.07 3.28
CA SER A 313 18.39 5.59 2.39
C SER A 313 19.83 5.81 2.90
N PHE A 314 20.03 6.15 4.15
CA PHE A 314 21.38 6.26 4.72
C PHE A 314 22.06 4.89 4.82
N SER A 315 23.35 4.85 4.49
CA SER A 315 24.22 3.71 4.79
C SER A 315 24.47 3.60 6.30
N GLU A 316 25.12 2.54 6.75
CA GLU A 316 25.49 2.40 8.15
C GLU A 316 26.42 3.52 8.61
N ASP A 317 27.40 3.92 7.80
CA ASP A 317 28.32 5.02 8.09
C ASP A 317 27.57 6.35 8.19
N TRP A 318 26.62 6.60 7.28
CA TRP A 318 25.79 7.80 7.32
C TRP A 318 24.82 7.79 8.52
N MET A 319 24.34 6.64 8.93
CA MET A 319 23.55 6.54 10.16
C MET A 319 24.37 6.86 11.41
N ASN A 320 25.64 6.45 11.46
CA ASN A 320 26.53 6.75 12.55
C ASN A 320 26.85 8.25 12.61
N GLU A 321 27.19 8.87 11.48
CA GLU A 321 27.39 10.33 11.37
C GLU A 321 26.10 11.10 11.77
N PHE A 322 24.94 10.65 11.30
CA PHE A 322 23.66 11.24 11.65
C PHE A 322 23.42 11.22 13.17
N PHE A 323 23.61 10.06 13.85
CA PHE A 323 23.42 9.96 15.29
C PHE A 323 24.41 10.84 16.07
N GLU A 324 25.64 10.98 15.60
CA GLU A 324 26.61 11.89 16.21
C GLU A 324 26.12 13.35 16.14
N ILE A 325 25.65 13.79 14.96
CA ILE A 325 25.17 15.17 14.76
C ILE A 325 23.90 15.45 15.56
N VAL A 326 22.88 14.57 15.49
CA VAL A 326 21.64 14.79 16.24
C VAL A 326 21.81 14.59 17.75
N GLY A 327 22.88 13.93 18.19
CA GLY A 327 23.28 13.83 19.59
C GLY A 327 23.69 15.17 20.20
N ARG A 328 24.17 16.10 19.36
CA ARG A 328 24.67 17.42 19.82
C ARG A 328 23.53 18.31 20.33
N PRO A 329 23.70 19.03 21.45
CA PRO A 329 22.66 19.93 21.97
C PRO A 329 22.24 21.03 21.00
N GLU A 330 23.17 21.50 20.15
CA GLU A 330 22.95 22.58 19.19
C GLU A 330 21.90 22.17 18.15
N THR A 331 21.98 20.94 17.66
CA THR A 331 21.03 20.40 16.67
C THR A 331 19.61 20.37 17.24
N GLY A 332 19.45 20.04 18.53
CA GLY A 332 18.16 20.04 19.19
C GLY A 332 17.51 21.43 19.40
N ARG A 333 18.22 22.54 19.08
CA ARG A 333 17.64 23.89 19.14
C ARG A 333 16.83 24.25 17.89
N TRP A 334 17.05 23.57 16.79
CA TRP A 334 16.43 23.90 15.51
C TRP A 334 15.72 22.71 14.84
N LEU A 335 16.23 21.46 14.99
CA LEU A 335 15.60 20.26 14.48
C LEU A 335 14.50 19.80 15.46
N ASP A 336 13.26 19.78 15.00
CA ASP A 336 12.10 19.58 15.86
C ASP A 336 11.68 18.10 15.99
N GLY A 337 12.08 17.24 15.06
CA GLY A 337 11.75 15.80 15.11
C GLY A 337 12.31 14.99 13.95
N ILE A 338 12.14 13.68 14.05
CA ILE A 338 12.62 12.70 13.09
C ILE A 338 11.43 11.97 12.48
N VAL A 339 11.55 11.66 11.19
CA VAL A 339 10.53 10.93 10.43
C VAL A 339 11.04 9.51 10.18
N PHE A 340 10.19 8.52 10.52
CA PHE A 340 10.39 7.11 10.18
C PHE A 340 9.47 6.72 9.01
N GLY A 341 10.04 6.15 7.96
CA GLY A 341 9.28 5.78 6.75
C GLY A 341 9.99 4.75 5.89
N PRO A 342 9.62 4.68 4.60
CA PRO A 342 10.25 3.77 3.65
C PRO A 342 11.78 3.89 3.63
N GLN A 343 12.47 2.81 3.30
CA GLN A 343 13.93 2.76 3.15
C GLN A 343 14.71 3.16 4.42
N SER A 344 14.12 3.05 5.60
CA SER A 344 14.84 3.24 6.86
C SER A 344 15.85 2.12 7.07
N ARG A 345 17.10 2.48 7.36
CA ARG A 345 18.19 1.50 7.63
C ARG A 345 17.95 0.70 8.92
N LEU A 346 17.27 1.28 9.87
CA LEU A 346 16.95 0.66 11.14
C LEU A 346 15.44 0.50 11.30
N PRO A 347 14.96 -0.60 11.89
CA PRO A 347 13.59 -0.72 12.37
C PRO A 347 13.24 0.38 13.39
N LEU A 348 11.95 0.70 13.52
CA LEU A 348 11.47 1.82 14.34
C LEU A 348 11.93 1.76 15.80
N ASP A 349 11.83 0.58 16.44
CA ASP A 349 12.23 0.39 17.83
C ASP A 349 13.73 0.61 18.06
N LEU A 350 14.56 0.23 17.10
CA LEU A 350 16.01 0.46 17.15
C LEU A 350 16.35 1.92 16.87
N LEU A 351 15.66 2.56 15.93
CA LEU A 351 15.79 4.00 15.69
C LEU A 351 15.44 4.78 16.95
N ARG A 352 14.28 4.45 17.60
CA ARG A 352 13.87 5.11 18.85
C ARG A 352 14.91 4.97 19.97
N LYS A 353 15.50 3.79 20.13
CA LYS A 353 16.51 3.52 21.17
C LYS A 353 17.81 4.33 20.98
N LYS A 354 18.18 4.59 19.71
CA LYS A 354 19.42 5.33 19.38
C LYS A 354 19.24 6.85 19.36
N LEU A 355 18.01 7.33 19.14
CA LEU A 355 17.73 8.76 19.11
C LEU A 355 17.61 9.34 20.52
N PRO A 356 18.14 10.56 20.77
CA PRO A 356 17.84 11.30 21.99
C PRO A 356 16.33 11.46 22.22
N GLU A 357 15.86 11.33 23.47
CA GLU A 357 14.43 11.41 23.84
C GLU A 357 13.76 12.72 23.41
N ARG A 358 14.52 13.82 23.32
CA ARG A 358 14.02 15.13 22.89
C ARG A 358 13.43 15.14 21.49
N TYR A 359 13.79 14.19 20.62
CA TYR A 359 13.22 14.13 19.28
C TYR A 359 11.98 13.23 19.26
N PRO A 360 10.78 13.80 19.04
CA PRO A 360 9.61 13.00 18.71
C PRO A 360 9.82 12.32 17.35
N ILE A 361 9.23 11.14 17.19
CA ILE A 361 9.19 10.44 15.91
C ILE A 361 7.79 10.60 15.31
N ARG A 362 7.73 10.99 14.05
CA ARG A 362 6.55 10.93 13.20
C ARG A 362 6.68 9.74 12.25
N LEU A 363 5.62 8.97 12.05
CA LEU A 363 5.58 7.94 11.02
C LEU A 363 5.27 8.55 9.65
N TYR A 364 5.86 7.94 8.62
CA TYR A 364 5.60 8.22 7.20
C TYR A 364 5.30 6.89 6.50
N PRO A 365 4.19 6.21 6.87
CA PRO A 365 3.89 4.88 6.36
C PRO A 365 3.49 4.92 4.89
N ASP A 366 4.05 4.01 4.10
CA ASP A 366 3.66 3.78 2.72
C ASP A 366 2.38 2.95 2.67
N ILE A 367 1.24 3.60 2.51
CA ILE A 367 -0.09 2.99 2.45
C ILE A 367 -0.64 2.85 1.03
N THR A 368 0.15 3.22 0.03
CA THR A 368 -0.29 3.38 -1.35
C THR A 368 0.23 2.28 -2.29
N HIS A 369 1.45 1.81 -2.06
CA HIS A 369 2.07 0.83 -2.93
C HIS A 369 1.77 -0.61 -2.53
N SER A 370 1.80 -1.51 -3.51
CA SER A 370 1.54 -2.94 -3.35
C SER A 370 2.79 -3.81 -3.47
N VAL A 371 3.78 -3.39 -4.26
CA VAL A 371 5.07 -4.08 -4.46
C VAL A 371 6.22 -3.08 -4.41
N GLN A 372 7.43 -3.57 -4.16
CA GLN A 372 8.66 -2.76 -4.10
C GLN A 372 8.49 -1.52 -3.18
N CYS A 373 7.97 -1.74 -1.99
CA CYS A 373 7.57 -0.70 -1.05
C CYS A 373 7.87 -1.10 0.40
N GLN A 374 7.50 -0.23 1.34
CA GLN A 374 7.70 -0.48 2.78
C GLN A 374 6.87 -1.67 3.28
N TYR A 375 5.60 -1.73 2.88
CA TYR A 375 4.63 -2.74 3.32
C TYR A 375 3.97 -3.40 2.11
N PRO A 376 4.68 -4.26 1.38
CA PRO A 376 4.12 -4.93 0.20
C PRO A 376 2.97 -5.86 0.56
N VAL A 377 2.15 -6.19 -0.42
CA VAL A 377 1.10 -7.20 -0.27
C VAL A 377 1.74 -8.55 0.05
N PRO A 378 1.42 -9.17 1.20
CA PRO A 378 2.04 -10.44 1.58
C PRO A 378 1.60 -11.58 0.67
N ASP A 379 2.56 -12.42 0.24
CA ASP A 379 2.31 -13.61 -0.60
C ASP A 379 1.43 -13.31 -1.83
N TRP A 380 1.64 -12.15 -2.46
CA TRP A 380 0.86 -11.71 -3.60
C TRP A 380 1.12 -12.60 -4.80
N ASP A 381 0.03 -13.08 -5.44
CA ASP A 381 0.15 -13.88 -6.64
C ASP A 381 0.80 -13.08 -7.77
N ILE A 382 1.74 -13.70 -8.49
CA ILE A 382 2.46 -13.04 -9.58
C ILE A 382 1.51 -12.55 -10.69
N ALA A 383 0.40 -13.22 -10.90
CA ALA A 383 -0.62 -12.80 -11.85
C ALA A 383 -1.18 -11.41 -11.54
N TYR A 384 -1.46 -11.12 -10.27
CA TYR A 384 -1.85 -9.78 -9.82
C TYR A 384 -0.68 -8.80 -9.89
N ALA A 385 0.49 -9.20 -9.39
CA ALA A 385 1.64 -8.30 -9.34
C ALA A 385 2.00 -7.75 -10.73
N LEU A 386 1.95 -8.58 -11.77
CA LEU A 386 2.26 -8.19 -13.15
C LEU A 386 1.14 -7.43 -13.85
N THR A 387 -0.11 -7.66 -13.49
CA THR A 387 -1.25 -7.01 -14.15
C THR A 387 -1.71 -5.74 -13.45
N GLU A 388 -1.77 -5.73 -12.13
CA GLU A 388 -2.23 -4.56 -11.36
C GLU A 388 -1.13 -3.53 -11.14
N GLY A 389 0.09 -3.96 -10.82
CA GLY A 389 1.23 -3.09 -10.60
C GLY A 389 1.28 -2.43 -9.22
N ARG A 390 2.08 -1.36 -9.11
CA ARG A 390 2.53 -0.82 -7.83
C ARG A 390 1.54 0.14 -7.16
N GLU A 391 0.87 0.99 -7.92
CA GLU A 391 0.04 2.09 -7.39
C GLU A 391 -1.44 1.89 -7.69
N VAL A 392 -1.92 0.66 -7.58
CA VAL A 392 -3.30 0.28 -7.89
C VAL A 392 -4.29 0.70 -6.80
N ILE A 393 -5.58 0.61 -7.10
CA ILE A 393 -6.65 0.75 -6.10
C ILE A 393 -6.43 -0.31 -5.02
N ASN A 394 -6.06 0.11 -3.81
CA ASN A 394 -5.37 -0.71 -2.80
C ASN A 394 -6.08 -0.69 -1.43
N PRO A 395 -7.32 -1.16 -1.32
CA PRO A 395 -7.94 -1.33 -0.01
C PRO A 395 -7.33 -2.54 0.72
N ARG A 396 -6.55 -2.28 1.78
CA ARG A 396 -5.96 -3.33 2.64
C ARG A 396 -6.28 -3.09 4.12
N PRO A 397 -7.56 -3.04 4.50
CA PRO A 397 -7.97 -2.56 5.82
C PRO A 397 -7.43 -3.39 6.99
N GLU A 398 -7.30 -4.70 6.88
CA GLU A 398 -6.79 -5.54 7.96
C GLU A 398 -5.26 -5.44 8.10
N GLY A 399 -4.54 -5.46 6.99
CA GLY A 399 -3.08 -5.30 6.96
C GLY A 399 -2.66 -3.94 7.48
N GLU A 400 -3.29 -2.87 6.97
CA GLU A 400 -3.00 -1.50 7.38
C GLU A 400 -3.33 -1.24 8.86
N ALA A 401 -4.43 -1.80 9.38
CA ALA A 401 -4.75 -1.72 10.81
C ALA A 401 -3.72 -2.45 11.69
N ASN A 402 -3.19 -3.58 11.21
CA ASN A 402 -2.15 -4.31 11.91
C ASN A 402 -0.84 -3.51 11.97
N ILE A 403 -0.40 -2.96 10.84
CA ILE A 403 0.80 -2.10 10.73
C ILE A 403 0.67 -0.90 11.67
N LEU A 404 -0.45 -0.17 11.57
CA LEU A 404 -0.74 1.00 12.40
C LEU A 404 -0.62 0.70 13.90
N ARG A 405 -1.30 -0.36 14.36
CA ARG A 405 -1.32 -0.71 15.79
C ARG A 405 0.05 -1.10 16.34
N ARG A 406 0.95 -1.60 15.50
CA ARG A 406 2.32 -1.97 15.89
C ARG A 406 3.27 -0.79 15.91
N THR A 407 3.09 0.17 15.01
CA THR A 407 4.04 1.27 14.81
C THR A 407 3.67 2.54 15.57
N LEU A 408 2.39 2.83 15.78
CA LEU A 408 1.95 4.06 16.46
C LEU A 408 2.51 4.24 17.89
N PRO A 409 2.66 3.20 18.75
CA PRO A 409 3.11 3.39 20.13
C PRO A 409 4.46 4.12 20.28
N ASP A 410 5.36 3.99 19.30
CA ASP A 410 6.68 4.62 19.31
C ASP A 410 6.72 6.00 18.65
N SER A 411 5.54 6.61 18.40
CA SER A 411 5.41 7.83 17.62
C SER A 411 4.41 8.84 18.21
N ILE A 412 4.45 10.07 17.70
CA ILE A 412 3.41 11.08 17.97
C ILE A 412 2.19 10.95 17.03
N GLY A 413 2.23 10.01 16.12
CA GLY A 413 1.27 9.83 15.04
C GLY A 413 1.94 9.77 13.67
N PHE A 414 1.20 10.06 12.64
CA PHE A 414 1.65 9.84 11.26
C PHE A 414 1.19 10.95 10.30
N ILE A 415 1.94 11.08 9.20
CA ILE A 415 1.45 11.58 7.93
C ILE A 415 1.83 10.51 6.90
N SER A 416 0.84 9.87 6.29
CA SER A 416 1.10 8.77 5.38
C SER A 416 1.73 9.23 4.06
N TYR A 417 2.61 8.42 3.51
CA TYR A 417 2.99 8.53 2.11
C TYR A 417 1.82 8.09 1.23
N SER A 418 1.45 8.90 0.25
CA SER A 418 0.36 8.63 -0.67
C SER A 418 0.66 9.20 -2.06
N GLU A 419 0.32 8.44 -3.09
CA GLU A 419 0.45 8.84 -4.48
C GLU A 419 -0.87 9.35 -5.09
N GLY A 420 -2.01 9.07 -4.44
CA GLY A 420 -3.31 9.46 -4.98
C GLY A 420 -4.51 8.92 -4.19
N CYS A 421 -5.66 8.85 -4.85
CA CYS A 421 -6.89 8.34 -4.26
C CYS A 421 -7.05 6.80 -4.34
N ASN A 422 -6.06 6.09 -4.87
CA ASN A 422 -6.03 4.63 -4.90
C ASN A 422 -6.01 4.00 -3.49
N ASP A 423 -5.53 4.71 -2.48
CA ASP A 423 -5.43 4.32 -1.08
C ASP A 423 -6.44 5.02 -0.15
N ASP A 424 -7.52 5.57 -0.70
CA ASP A 424 -8.51 6.37 0.04
C ASP A 424 -9.12 5.63 1.26
N VAL A 425 -9.41 4.34 1.12
CA VAL A 425 -9.87 3.48 2.22
C VAL A 425 -8.84 3.43 3.35
N ASN A 426 -7.57 3.26 3.00
CA ASN A 426 -6.46 3.18 3.95
C ASN A 426 -6.29 4.50 4.70
N LYS A 427 -6.40 5.67 4.02
CA LYS A 427 -6.38 6.99 4.67
C LYS A 427 -7.45 7.14 5.73
N CYS A 428 -8.71 6.85 5.37
CA CYS A 428 -9.84 6.93 6.31
C CYS A 428 -9.64 6.00 7.51
N LEU A 429 -9.13 4.79 7.26
CA LEU A 429 -8.84 3.81 8.30
C LEU A 429 -7.73 4.28 9.25
N TRP A 430 -6.59 4.73 8.71
CA TRP A 430 -5.46 5.21 9.50
C TRP A 430 -5.87 6.37 10.41
N SER A 431 -6.62 7.36 9.88
CA SER A 431 -7.11 8.49 10.66
C SER A 431 -8.07 8.06 11.77
N ALA A 432 -9.02 7.18 11.46
CA ALA A 432 -10.02 6.70 12.42
C ALA A 432 -9.39 5.82 13.53
N LEU A 433 -8.38 5.00 13.20
CA LEU A 433 -7.70 4.14 14.17
C LEU A 433 -6.63 4.90 14.97
N ALA A 434 -5.99 5.92 14.44
CA ALA A 434 -5.13 6.80 15.25
C ALA A 434 -5.94 7.72 16.16
N TRP A 435 -7.21 8.02 15.81
CA TRP A 435 -8.15 8.61 16.75
C TRP A 435 -8.44 7.66 17.92
N ASP A 436 -8.77 6.40 17.62
CA ASP A 436 -9.02 5.35 18.63
C ASP A 436 -8.58 3.98 18.08
N PRO A 437 -7.39 3.48 18.47
CA PRO A 437 -6.86 2.18 18.00
C PRO A 437 -7.70 0.96 18.39
N ALA A 438 -8.58 1.11 19.37
CA ALA A 438 -9.47 0.02 19.83
C ALA A 438 -10.69 -0.18 18.92
N ARG A 439 -10.98 0.74 17.99
CA ARG A 439 -12.09 0.57 17.06
C ARG A 439 -11.90 -0.66 16.18
N SER A 440 -13.00 -1.35 15.87
CA SER A 440 -12.97 -2.45 14.91
C SER A 440 -12.81 -1.92 13.47
N VAL A 441 -12.01 -2.60 12.68
CA VAL A 441 -11.82 -2.31 11.25
C VAL A 441 -13.16 -2.27 10.52
N VAL A 442 -13.97 -3.32 10.65
CA VAL A 442 -15.29 -3.41 10.02
C VAL A 442 -16.21 -2.25 10.47
N GLY A 443 -16.09 -1.80 11.73
CA GLY A 443 -16.84 -0.65 12.24
C GLY A 443 -16.47 0.66 11.52
N VAL A 444 -15.17 0.87 11.22
CA VAL A 444 -14.71 2.02 10.43
C VAL A 444 -15.20 1.91 8.98
N LEU A 445 -15.12 0.72 8.39
CA LEU A 445 -15.57 0.49 7.02
C LEU A 445 -17.10 0.63 6.85
N ARG A 446 -17.89 0.27 7.87
CA ARG A 446 -19.35 0.56 7.87
C ARG A 446 -19.62 2.06 7.88
N ASP A 447 -18.88 2.83 8.68
CA ASP A 447 -18.98 4.30 8.66
C ASP A 447 -18.57 4.86 7.29
N PHE A 448 -17.52 4.31 6.66
CA PHE A 448 -17.07 4.64 5.29
C PHE A 448 -18.17 4.37 4.27
N GLY A 449 -18.72 3.16 4.24
CA GLY A 449 -19.79 2.78 3.33
C GLY A 449 -21.04 3.64 3.52
N ARG A 450 -21.46 3.87 4.78
CA ARG A 450 -22.64 4.70 5.10
C ARG A 450 -22.48 6.14 4.63
N TYR A 451 -21.32 6.73 4.88
CA TYR A 451 -21.07 8.14 4.58
C TYR A 451 -20.85 8.41 3.09
N PHE A 452 -20.09 7.56 2.41
CA PHE A 452 -19.68 7.79 1.01
C PHE A 452 -20.54 7.12 -0.04
N VAL A 453 -21.23 6.05 0.31
CA VAL A 453 -22.02 5.25 -0.64
C VAL A 453 -23.50 5.30 -0.27
N GLY A 454 -23.84 4.88 0.92
CA GLY A 454 -25.20 4.92 1.41
C GLY A 454 -25.42 4.05 2.63
N PRO A 455 -26.51 4.31 3.40
CA PRO A 455 -26.77 3.54 4.61
C PRO A 455 -27.15 2.08 4.33
N GLN A 456 -27.78 1.79 3.18
CA GLN A 456 -28.17 0.45 2.78
C GLN A 456 -26.95 -0.37 2.32
N GLU A 457 -25.96 0.29 1.73
CA GLU A 457 -24.73 -0.28 1.21
C GLU A 457 -23.62 -0.43 2.28
N ALA A 458 -23.83 0.13 3.48
CA ALA A 458 -22.81 0.22 4.52
C ALA A 458 -22.17 -1.13 4.92
N GLU A 459 -23.00 -2.15 5.12
CA GLU A 459 -22.51 -3.50 5.47
C GLU A 459 -21.88 -4.18 4.27
N GLY A 460 -22.53 -4.10 3.09
CA GLY A 460 -22.01 -4.68 1.84
C GLY A 460 -20.64 -4.11 1.47
N MET A 461 -20.47 -2.80 1.59
CA MET A 461 -19.18 -2.12 1.39
C MET A 461 -18.14 -2.58 2.40
N ALA A 462 -18.47 -2.62 3.69
CA ALA A 462 -17.52 -3.01 4.73
C ALA A 462 -16.99 -4.43 4.52
N GLN A 463 -17.87 -5.39 4.29
CA GLN A 463 -17.48 -6.77 4.02
C GLN A 463 -16.80 -6.91 2.65
N GLY A 464 -17.26 -6.19 1.65
CA GLY A 464 -16.67 -6.18 0.31
C GLY A 464 -15.22 -5.69 0.32
N LEU A 465 -14.91 -4.62 1.05
CA LEU A 465 -13.54 -4.08 1.16
C LEU A 465 -12.59 -5.05 1.89
N VAL A 466 -13.05 -5.74 2.93
CA VAL A 466 -12.26 -6.81 3.58
C VAL A 466 -12.03 -7.97 2.60
N ASN A 467 -13.03 -8.34 1.82
CA ASN A 467 -12.91 -9.41 0.83
C ASN A 467 -11.96 -9.03 -0.31
N LEU A 468 -11.94 -7.76 -0.75
CA LEU A 468 -10.97 -7.29 -1.77
C LEU A 468 -9.51 -7.42 -1.28
N GLU A 469 -9.25 -7.19 -0.01
CA GLU A 469 -7.93 -7.50 0.56
C GLU A 469 -7.65 -9.01 0.57
N ALA A 470 -8.64 -9.81 0.95
CA ALA A 470 -8.51 -11.27 0.99
C ALA A 470 -8.30 -11.89 -0.41
N ASN A 471 -8.83 -11.28 -1.48
CA ASN A 471 -8.58 -11.69 -2.86
C ASN A 471 -7.08 -11.70 -3.21
N TRP A 472 -6.29 -10.83 -2.61
CA TRP A 472 -4.86 -10.69 -2.87
C TRP A 472 -3.99 -11.65 -2.05
N ARG A 473 -4.57 -12.46 -1.18
CA ARG A 473 -3.82 -13.38 -0.31
C ARG A 473 -3.78 -14.78 -0.88
N GLY A 474 -2.56 -15.32 -0.98
CA GLY A 474 -2.31 -16.70 -1.42
C GLY A 474 -2.50 -16.90 -2.93
N PRO A 475 -2.49 -18.18 -3.37
CA PRO A 475 -2.53 -18.50 -4.79
C PRO A 475 -3.89 -18.16 -5.40
N LEU A 476 -3.88 -17.31 -6.41
CA LEU A 476 -5.08 -16.83 -7.09
C LEU A 476 -5.93 -17.96 -7.69
N ALA A 477 -5.28 -18.94 -8.30
CA ALA A 477 -5.98 -20.07 -8.91
C ALA A 477 -6.86 -20.88 -7.93
N ALA A 478 -6.52 -20.89 -6.65
CA ALA A 478 -7.25 -21.59 -5.59
C ALA A 478 -8.16 -20.68 -4.75
N ASN A 479 -8.14 -19.36 -4.97
CA ASN A 479 -8.88 -18.40 -4.16
C ASN A 479 -10.36 -18.31 -4.60
N THR A 480 -11.21 -19.12 -3.99
CA THR A 480 -12.68 -19.08 -4.24
C THR A 480 -13.35 -17.80 -3.74
N GLY A 481 -12.69 -17.03 -2.86
CA GLY A 481 -13.18 -15.76 -2.35
C GLY A 481 -13.39 -14.70 -3.44
N VAL A 482 -12.62 -14.78 -4.53
CA VAL A 482 -12.74 -13.84 -5.67
C VAL A 482 -14.13 -13.88 -6.28
N ALA A 483 -14.69 -15.08 -6.53
CA ALA A 483 -16.05 -15.21 -7.06
C ALA A 483 -17.11 -14.69 -6.09
N VAL A 484 -16.95 -14.98 -4.79
CA VAL A 484 -17.88 -14.50 -3.73
C VAL A 484 -17.82 -12.97 -3.61
N THR A 485 -16.65 -12.39 -3.74
CA THR A 485 -16.45 -10.93 -3.73
C THR A 485 -17.13 -10.29 -4.94
N LEU A 486 -16.92 -10.83 -6.13
CA LEU A 486 -17.57 -10.34 -7.34
C LEU A 486 -19.09 -10.41 -7.23
N GLU A 487 -19.65 -11.55 -6.81
CA GLU A 487 -21.11 -11.74 -6.65
C GLU A 487 -21.70 -10.69 -5.69
N ARG A 488 -21.06 -10.45 -4.55
CA ARG A 488 -21.47 -9.42 -3.59
C ARG A 488 -21.53 -8.04 -4.24
N PHE A 489 -20.50 -7.63 -4.94
CA PHE A 489 -20.48 -6.32 -5.59
C PHE A 489 -21.46 -6.23 -6.75
N GLN A 490 -21.68 -7.30 -7.49
CA GLN A 490 -22.72 -7.36 -8.53
C GLN A 490 -24.11 -7.26 -7.94
N ASP A 491 -24.37 -7.89 -6.77
CA ASP A 491 -25.66 -7.74 -6.08
C ASP A 491 -25.90 -6.30 -5.64
N MET A 492 -24.88 -5.65 -5.06
CA MET A 492 -24.95 -4.23 -4.71
C MET A 492 -25.18 -3.36 -5.95
N GLU A 493 -24.45 -3.60 -7.04
CA GLU A 493 -24.56 -2.87 -8.30
C GLU A 493 -25.97 -2.97 -8.92
N ARG A 494 -26.55 -4.20 -8.97
CA ARG A 494 -27.91 -4.42 -9.50
C ARG A 494 -29.01 -3.70 -8.71
N ASN A 495 -28.82 -3.57 -7.40
CA ASN A 495 -29.80 -2.97 -6.51
C ASN A 495 -29.50 -1.49 -6.17
N ALA A 496 -28.39 -0.95 -6.69
CA ALA A 496 -27.93 0.39 -6.38
C ALA A 496 -28.81 1.48 -7.01
N ARG A 497 -29.02 2.56 -6.27
CA ARG A 497 -29.59 3.80 -6.80
C ARG A 497 -28.56 4.49 -7.72
N PRO A 498 -28.98 5.35 -8.66
CA PRO A 498 -28.08 6.07 -9.54
C PRO A 498 -26.96 6.82 -8.79
N SER A 499 -27.28 7.48 -7.68
CA SER A 499 -26.28 8.19 -6.86
C SER A 499 -25.21 7.29 -6.24
N VAL A 500 -25.51 6.02 -6.01
CA VAL A 500 -24.55 5.01 -5.56
C VAL A 500 -23.62 4.61 -6.71
N LEU A 501 -24.18 4.37 -7.90
CA LEU A 501 -23.40 4.04 -9.10
C LEU A 501 -22.47 5.18 -9.53
N GLU A 502 -22.82 6.43 -9.25
CA GLU A 502 -22.02 7.62 -9.51
C GLU A 502 -20.94 7.86 -8.44
N SER A 503 -20.99 7.19 -7.29
CA SER A 503 -19.98 7.29 -6.25
C SER A 503 -18.65 6.69 -6.73
N TRP A 504 -17.63 7.52 -6.91
CA TRP A 504 -16.31 7.05 -7.35
C TRP A 504 -15.66 6.02 -6.40
N ARG A 505 -15.99 6.07 -5.11
CA ARG A 505 -15.53 5.08 -4.12
C ARG A 505 -16.19 3.71 -4.32
N PHE A 506 -17.45 3.71 -4.71
CA PHE A 506 -18.13 2.48 -5.12
C PHE A 506 -17.58 1.97 -6.47
N GLN A 507 -17.34 2.87 -7.43
CA GLN A 507 -16.73 2.54 -8.72
C GLN A 507 -15.33 1.93 -8.56
N GLN A 508 -14.50 2.43 -7.63
CA GLN A 508 -13.20 1.82 -7.31
C GLN A 508 -13.33 0.40 -6.77
N ALA A 509 -14.27 0.17 -5.86
CA ALA A 509 -14.50 -1.15 -5.30
C ALA A 509 -15.04 -2.15 -6.35
N LEU A 510 -15.97 -1.69 -7.20
CA LEU A 510 -16.44 -2.47 -8.35
C LEU A 510 -15.30 -2.78 -9.32
N TYR A 511 -14.50 -1.78 -9.70
CA TYR A 511 -13.35 -1.96 -10.58
C TYR A 511 -12.44 -3.09 -10.09
N ARG A 512 -12.06 -3.07 -8.80
CA ARG A 512 -11.23 -4.11 -8.21
C ARG A 512 -11.92 -5.49 -8.22
N ALA A 513 -13.20 -5.58 -7.88
CA ALA A 513 -13.90 -6.86 -7.87
C ALA A 513 -13.97 -7.50 -9.27
N TYR A 514 -14.26 -6.71 -10.29
CA TYR A 514 -14.29 -7.18 -11.67
C TYR A 514 -12.89 -7.48 -12.21
N TYR A 515 -11.88 -6.67 -11.85
CA TYR A 515 -10.50 -6.87 -12.25
C TYR A 515 -9.94 -8.17 -11.69
N ASP A 516 -10.09 -8.40 -10.38
CA ASP A 516 -9.64 -9.61 -9.69
C ASP A 516 -10.22 -10.87 -10.33
N ALA A 517 -11.53 -10.85 -10.61
CA ALA A 517 -12.22 -11.99 -11.22
C ALA A 517 -11.79 -12.23 -12.69
N TYR A 518 -11.50 -11.16 -13.42
CA TYR A 518 -11.00 -11.30 -14.79
C TYR A 518 -9.60 -11.91 -14.83
N VAL A 519 -8.69 -11.43 -14.00
CA VAL A 519 -7.32 -11.97 -13.91
C VAL A 519 -7.34 -13.44 -13.48
N GLN A 520 -8.21 -13.81 -12.51
CA GLN A 520 -8.39 -15.20 -12.11
C GLN A 520 -8.88 -16.08 -13.26
N ALA A 521 -9.88 -15.61 -14.00
CA ALA A 521 -10.43 -16.36 -15.14
C ALA A 521 -9.38 -16.58 -16.24
N ARG A 522 -8.56 -15.56 -16.52
CA ARG A 522 -7.43 -15.67 -17.43
C ARG A 522 -6.39 -16.69 -16.94
N LEU A 523 -6.04 -16.62 -15.66
CA LEU A 523 -5.07 -17.55 -15.07
C LEU A 523 -5.53 -19.02 -15.20
N TRP A 524 -6.81 -19.30 -14.99
CA TRP A 524 -7.37 -20.63 -15.18
C TRP A 524 -7.31 -21.09 -16.64
N ASP A 525 -7.67 -20.20 -17.57
CA ASP A 525 -7.67 -20.52 -19.00
C ASP A 525 -6.24 -20.75 -19.53
N GLU A 526 -5.29 -19.86 -19.17
CA GLU A 526 -3.89 -19.99 -19.54
C GLU A 526 -3.25 -21.25 -18.91
N ASN A 527 -3.47 -21.52 -17.62
CA ASN A 527 -2.98 -22.73 -16.96
C ASN A 527 -3.56 -24.00 -17.56
N GLY A 528 -4.84 -23.97 -17.96
CA GLY A 528 -5.47 -25.07 -18.67
C GLY A 528 -4.85 -25.31 -20.05
N ALA A 529 -4.54 -24.26 -20.79
CA ALA A 529 -3.84 -24.35 -22.07
C ALA A 529 -2.40 -24.87 -21.89
N LEU A 530 -1.69 -24.33 -20.88
CA LEU A 530 -0.33 -24.75 -20.53
C LEU A 530 -0.28 -26.26 -20.20
N ALA A 531 -1.17 -26.73 -19.33
CA ALA A 531 -1.23 -28.15 -18.95
C ALA A 531 -1.51 -29.07 -20.16
N ARG A 532 -2.45 -28.69 -21.05
CA ARG A 532 -2.73 -29.44 -22.28
C ARG A 532 -1.54 -29.44 -23.23
N ALA A 533 -0.88 -28.31 -23.44
CA ALA A 533 0.28 -28.23 -24.33
C ALA A 533 1.47 -29.06 -23.81
N LEU A 534 1.74 -28.97 -22.49
CA LEU A 534 2.76 -29.83 -21.86
C LEU A 534 2.39 -31.31 -21.94
N GLY A 535 1.10 -31.67 -21.82
CA GLY A 535 0.62 -33.03 -22.03
C GLY A 535 0.90 -33.53 -23.44
N VAL A 536 0.67 -32.71 -24.47
CA VAL A 536 1.00 -33.02 -25.87
C VAL A 536 2.50 -33.19 -26.05
N LEU A 537 3.31 -32.25 -25.59
CA LEU A 537 4.79 -32.31 -25.69
C LEU A 537 5.36 -33.51 -24.93
N GLY A 538 4.74 -33.93 -23.83
CA GLY A 538 5.15 -35.06 -23.02
C GLY A 538 5.13 -36.41 -23.78
N ARG A 539 4.30 -36.52 -24.83
CA ARG A 539 4.26 -37.68 -25.72
C ARG A 539 5.56 -37.93 -26.47
N VAL A 540 6.50 -36.98 -26.48
CA VAL A 540 7.86 -37.13 -26.99
C VAL A 540 8.59 -38.29 -26.28
N ASN A 541 8.22 -38.66 -25.07
CA ASN A 541 8.78 -39.76 -24.32
C ASN A 541 8.27 -41.16 -24.80
N GLU A 542 7.17 -41.20 -25.54
CA GLU A 542 6.62 -42.38 -26.17
C GLU A 542 7.38 -42.74 -27.46
N ILE A 543 8.25 -41.82 -27.94
CA ILE A 543 9.12 -42.04 -29.07
C ILE A 543 10.28 -42.91 -28.59
N GLY A 544 10.13 -44.22 -28.70
CA GLY A 544 11.15 -45.21 -28.34
C GLY A 544 12.34 -45.12 -29.28
N PHE A 545 13.47 -44.63 -28.80
CA PHE A 545 14.76 -44.91 -29.41
C PHE A 545 15.18 -46.30 -28.93
N SER A 546 14.99 -47.34 -29.78
CA SER A 546 15.62 -48.64 -29.56
C SER A 546 17.11 -48.54 -29.91
N GLY A 547 17.93 -48.22 -28.89
CA GLY A 547 19.37 -48.19 -29.01
C GLY A 547 20.02 -47.88 -27.67
N GLN A 548 20.72 -48.87 -27.09
CA GLN A 548 21.70 -48.60 -26.03
C GLN A 548 22.75 -47.63 -26.56
N PRO A 549 23.33 -46.76 -25.73
CA PRO A 549 24.41 -45.85 -26.16
C PRO A 549 25.68 -46.70 -26.35
N THR A 550 25.89 -47.14 -27.57
CA THR A 550 27.22 -47.59 -28.03
C THR A 550 27.64 -46.61 -29.11
N ASP A 551 28.75 -45.98 -28.88
CA ASP A 551 29.64 -45.26 -29.78
C ASP A 551 29.09 -44.24 -30.80
N ILE A 552 29.67 -43.12 -30.74
CA ILE A 552 29.76 -41.99 -31.66
C ILE A 552 29.60 -42.42 -33.14
N ASP A 553 28.38 -42.29 -33.67
CA ASP A 553 28.15 -42.21 -35.12
C ASP A 553 27.01 -41.20 -35.37
N GLU A 554 27.23 -40.27 -36.29
CA GLU A 554 26.30 -39.27 -36.74
C GLU A 554 24.96 -39.91 -37.21
N PRO A 555 23.78 -39.36 -36.83
CA PRO A 555 22.50 -39.90 -37.25
C PRO A 555 22.29 -39.64 -38.74
N LYS A 556 22.34 -40.71 -39.53
CA LYS A 556 21.85 -40.69 -40.91
C LYS A 556 20.38 -40.30 -40.94
N SER A 557 20.01 -39.42 -41.88
CA SER A 557 18.65 -38.99 -42.17
C SER A 557 17.70 -40.15 -42.34
N GLY A 558 16.82 -40.37 -41.37
CA GLY A 558 15.75 -41.39 -41.39
C GLY A 558 14.67 -41.02 -40.39
N SER A 559 13.40 -41.18 -40.82
CA SER A 559 12.22 -41.01 -39.98
C SER A 559 12.32 -41.85 -38.69
N PRO A 560 11.78 -41.38 -37.56
CA PRO A 560 11.84 -42.08 -36.28
C PRO A 560 11.11 -43.44 -36.38
N PRO A 561 11.65 -44.54 -35.77
CA PRO A 561 11.10 -45.88 -35.95
C PRO A 561 9.73 -46.16 -35.30
N ASN A 562 9.17 -45.28 -34.53
CA ASN A 562 7.81 -45.38 -33.98
C ASN A 562 7.08 -44.02 -34.02
N GLY A 563 6.60 -43.64 -35.11
CA GLY A 563 5.27 -43.08 -35.39
C GLY A 563 4.93 -41.67 -35.03
N ILE A 564 5.55 -41.01 -34.08
CA ILE A 564 5.16 -39.62 -33.72
C ILE A 564 6.28 -38.67 -34.18
N ASP A 565 5.95 -37.81 -35.14
CA ASP A 565 6.83 -36.72 -35.58
C ASP A 565 6.80 -35.61 -34.54
N PRO A 566 7.93 -35.20 -33.93
CA PRO A 566 8.00 -34.07 -32.99
C PRO A 566 7.42 -32.80 -33.53
N SER A 567 7.46 -32.54 -34.84
CA SER A 567 6.90 -31.37 -35.49
C SER A 567 5.39 -31.28 -35.34
N LEU A 568 4.68 -32.43 -35.32
CA LEU A 568 3.21 -32.46 -35.06
C LEU A 568 2.86 -32.14 -33.62
N LEU A 569 3.70 -32.60 -32.67
CA LEU A 569 3.53 -32.24 -31.25
C LEU A 569 3.74 -30.74 -31.03
N ILE A 570 4.72 -30.16 -31.68
CA ILE A 570 5.03 -28.72 -31.68
C ILE A 570 3.83 -27.91 -32.23
N GLU A 571 3.33 -28.31 -33.42
CA GLU A 571 2.21 -27.63 -34.06
C GLU A 571 0.94 -27.70 -33.21
N GLU A 572 0.63 -28.84 -32.63
CA GLU A 572 -0.52 -29.01 -31.75
C GLU A 572 -0.38 -28.17 -30.47
N ALA A 573 0.79 -28.13 -29.84
CA ALA A 573 1.07 -27.35 -28.65
C ALA A 573 0.95 -25.83 -28.95
N GLU A 574 1.53 -25.35 -30.07
CA GLU A 574 1.40 -23.96 -30.51
C GLU A 574 -0.07 -23.54 -30.68
N ARG A 575 -0.89 -24.37 -31.32
CA ARG A 575 -2.33 -24.14 -31.49
C ARG A 575 -3.07 -24.03 -30.16
N ILE A 576 -2.75 -24.92 -29.21
CA ILE A 576 -3.34 -24.91 -27.86
C ILE A 576 -2.96 -23.63 -27.10
N LEU A 577 -1.68 -23.25 -27.13
CA LEU A 577 -1.18 -22.07 -26.42
C LEU A 577 -1.63 -20.75 -27.04
N ALA A 578 -2.00 -20.73 -28.32
CA ALA A 578 -2.54 -19.55 -28.96
C ALA A 578 -4.01 -19.26 -28.56
N ALA A 579 -4.78 -20.28 -28.16
CA ALA A 579 -6.20 -20.17 -27.91
C ALA A 579 -6.58 -19.11 -26.83
N PRO A 580 -5.94 -19.03 -25.65
CA PRO A 580 -6.28 -17.99 -24.65
C PRO A 580 -6.05 -16.56 -25.13
N MET A 581 -5.11 -16.35 -26.06
CA MET A 581 -4.82 -15.01 -26.61
C MET A 581 -5.81 -14.62 -27.72
N LEU A 582 -6.30 -15.60 -28.48
CA LEU A 582 -7.29 -15.37 -29.54
C LEU A 582 -8.72 -15.28 -29.02
N HIS A 583 -9.00 -15.97 -27.92
CA HIS A 583 -10.33 -16.07 -27.32
C HIS A 583 -10.21 -15.81 -25.81
N PRO A 584 -10.12 -14.52 -25.39
CA PRO A 584 -9.96 -14.19 -23.96
C PRO A 584 -11.09 -14.75 -23.12
N ALA A 585 -10.77 -15.32 -21.97
CA ALA A 585 -11.74 -15.75 -21.00
C ALA A 585 -12.58 -14.54 -20.52
N ARG A 586 -13.90 -14.76 -20.28
CA ARG A 586 -14.80 -13.76 -19.68
C ARG A 586 -14.72 -12.36 -20.28
N PRO A 587 -14.99 -12.18 -21.59
CA PRO A 587 -14.94 -10.84 -22.23
C PRO A 587 -15.96 -9.87 -21.63
N ASP A 588 -17.00 -10.36 -20.97
CA ASP A 588 -17.97 -9.58 -20.20
C ASP A 588 -17.30 -8.83 -19.04
N LEU A 589 -16.44 -9.50 -18.26
CA LEU A 589 -15.71 -8.91 -17.14
C LEU A 589 -14.72 -7.86 -17.67
N ARG A 590 -13.95 -8.21 -18.70
CA ARG A 590 -12.99 -7.26 -19.32
C ARG A 590 -13.65 -5.97 -19.78
N ARG A 591 -14.80 -6.09 -20.45
CA ARG A 591 -15.58 -4.93 -20.88
C ARG A 591 -15.98 -4.08 -19.67
N ARG A 592 -16.49 -4.72 -18.59
CA ARG A 592 -16.94 -4.01 -17.40
C ARG A 592 -15.81 -3.29 -16.70
N VAL A 593 -14.61 -3.88 -16.62
CA VAL A 593 -13.39 -3.20 -16.13
C VAL A 593 -13.11 -1.94 -16.95
N GLY A 594 -13.19 -2.01 -18.28
CA GLY A 594 -12.99 -0.85 -19.16
C GLY A 594 -14.04 0.26 -18.95
N GLU A 595 -15.32 -0.11 -18.78
CA GLU A 595 -16.41 0.83 -18.49
C GLU A 595 -16.22 1.54 -17.14
N LEU A 596 -15.80 0.81 -16.12
CA LEU A 596 -15.51 1.37 -14.79
C LEU A 596 -14.27 2.26 -14.81
N GLY A 597 -13.24 1.89 -15.58
CA GLY A 597 -12.09 2.77 -15.81
C GLY A 597 -12.48 4.10 -16.45
N GLU A 598 -13.38 4.08 -17.45
CA GLU A 598 -13.95 5.30 -18.04
C GLU A 598 -14.74 6.11 -16.99
N ALA A 599 -15.59 5.46 -16.21
CA ALA A 599 -16.38 6.12 -15.17
C ALA A 599 -15.49 6.81 -14.11
N LEU A 600 -14.40 6.18 -13.71
CA LEU A 600 -13.41 6.75 -12.79
C LEU A 600 -12.65 7.95 -13.41
N PHE A 601 -12.32 7.88 -14.70
CA PHE A 601 -11.75 9.04 -15.38
C PHE A 601 -12.72 10.20 -15.48
N GLN A 602 -13.99 9.96 -15.80
CA GLN A 602 -14.99 11.01 -15.87
C GLN A 602 -15.30 11.61 -14.49
N SER A 603 -15.41 10.80 -13.44
CA SER A 603 -15.79 11.24 -12.10
C SER A 603 -14.67 11.95 -11.34
N ILE A 604 -13.45 11.41 -11.37
CA ILE A 604 -12.32 11.90 -10.56
C ILE A 604 -11.01 12.08 -11.35
N ARG A 605 -11.03 11.95 -12.68
CA ARG A 605 -9.83 12.03 -13.54
C ARG A 605 -8.78 10.94 -13.27
N MET A 606 -9.19 9.78 -12.76
CA MET A 606 -8.28 8.66 -12.53
C MET A 606 -7.79 8.09 -13.87
N GLN A 607 -6.47 8.05 -14.08
CA GLN A 607 -5.84 7.82 -15.39
C GLN A 607 -5.34 6.38 -15.51
N LEU A 608 -6.25 5.42 -15.56
CA LEU A 608 -5.95 3.98 -15.57
C LEU A 608 -5.40 3.45 -16.92
N ALA A 609 -5.07 4.34 -17.87
CA ALA A 609 -4.42 4.03 -19.15
C ALA A 609 -3.51 5.17 -19.61
N VAL A 610 -2.33 4.84 -20.15
CA VAL A 610 -1.40 5.83 -20.71
C VAL A 610 -1.94 6.39 -22.02
N GLN A 611 -2.33 5.50 -22.95
CA GLN A 611 -2.77 5.93 -24.28
C GLN A 611 -4.13 6.63 -24.26
N ARG A 612 -5.09 6.09 -23.52
CA ARG A 612 -6.47 6.59 -23.54
C ARG A 612 -6.66 7.81 -22.65
N TYR A 613 -6.07 7.81 -21.46
CA TYR A 613 -6.29 8.84 -20.43
C TYR A 613 -5.05 9.70 -20.17
N GLN A 614 -4.00 9.55 -20.96
CA GLN A 614 -2.73 10.28 -20.80
C GLN A 614 -2.15 10.13 -19.39
N GLY A 615 -2.31 8.94 -18.80
CA GLY A 615 -1.65 8.57 -17.54
C GLY A 615 -0.13 8.65 -17.67
N GLU A 616 0.58 8.82 -16.57
CA GLU A 616 2.02 9.04 -16.60
C GLU A 616 2.79 7.82 -17.13
N ALA A 617 2.50 6.64 -16.58
CA ALA A 617 3.15 5.41 -16.99
C ALA A 617 2.36 4.17 -16.54
N VAL A 618 2.60 3.05 -17.23
CA VAL A 618 2.11 1.73 -16.80
C VAL A 618 2.60 1.39 -15.39
N SER A 619 3.85 1.74 -15.06
CA SER A 619 4.42 1.57 -13.71
C SER A 619 3.76 2.44 -12.63
N ARG A 620 2.86 3.35 -13.01
CA ARG A 620 2.09 4.24 -12.13
C ARG A 620 0.61 3.91 -12.15
N ALA A 621 0.25 2.63 -12.16
CA ALA A 621 -1.11 2.09 -12.11
C ALA A 621 -2.01 2.33 -13.34
N ALA A 622 -1.42 2.58 -14.53
CA ALA A 622 -2.17 2.54 -15.79
C ALA A 622 -2.47 1.07 -16.17
N ASN A 623 -3.17 0.35 -15.30
CA ASN A 623 -3.30 -1.11 -15.32
C ASN A 623 -4.34 -1.64 -16.32
N LEU A 624 -5.08 -0.79 -17.02
CA LEU A 624 -5.87 -1.21 -18.18
C LEU A 624 -5.00 -1.69 -19.34
N GLU A 625 -3.73 -1.24 -19.41
CA GLU A 625 -2.78 -1.66 -20.44
C GLU A 625 -2.05 -2.95 -20.08
N THR A 626 -2.01 -3.32 -18.80
CA THR A 626 -1.44 -4.58 -18.31
C THR A 626 -2.50 -5.64 -18.02
N LEU A 627 -3.77 -5.29 -18.06
CA LEU A 627 -4.90 -6.19 -17.79
C LEU A 627 -4.85 -7.48 -18.61
N ASP A 628 -4.38 -7.40 -19.85
CA ASP A 628 -4.26 -8.53 -20.76
C ASP A 628 -2.82 -9.09 -20.84
N HIS A 629 -1.91 -8.66 -19.94
CA HIS A 629 -0.56 -9.21 -19.85
C HIS A 629 -0.60 -10.71 -19.49
N PRO A 630 0.28 -11.57 -20.09
CA PRO A 630 0.32 -12.98 -19.74
C PRO A 630 0.52 -13.22 -18.24
N VAL A 631 -0.31 -14.09 -17.66
CA VAL A 631 -0.32 -14.36 -16.21
C VAL A 631 0.22 -15.76 -15.85
N SER A 632 0.73 -16.50 -16.87
CA SER A 632 1.33 -17.81 -16.73
C SER A 632 2.51 -17.98 -17.70
N ASP A 633 3.14 -19.16 -17.69
CA ASP A 633 4.24 -19.52 -18.61
C ASP A 633 3.81 -19.73 -20.07
N VAL A 634 2.58 -19.37 -20.46
CA VAL A 634 2.10 -19.55 -21.85
C VAL A 634 2.99 -18.79 -22.83
N ALA A 635 3.34 -17.55 -22.55
CA ALA A 635 4.18 -16.76 -23.45
C ALA A 635 5.61 -17.31 -23.55
N TYR A 636 6.20 -17.66 -22.40
CA TYR A 636 7.51 -18.31 -22.32
C TYR A 636 7.53 -19.63 -23.10
N LEU A 637 6.56 -20.52 -22.88
CA LEU A 637 6.50 -21.81 -23.55
C LEU A 637 6.32 -21.67 -25.07
N ARG A 638 5.50 -20.71 -25.53
CA ARG A 638 5.36 -20.43 -26.96
C ARG A 638 6.68 -20.02 -27.60
N ARG A 639 7.44 -19.17 -26.94
CA ARG A 639 8.76 -18.76 -27.40
C ARG A 639 9.73 -19.96 -27.46
N GLU A 640 9.79 -20.75 -26.41
CA GLU A 640 10.68 -21.97 -26.39
C GLU A 640 10.31 -22.94 -27.51
N ILE A 641 9.02 -23.19 -27.73
CA ILE A 641 8.53 -24.03 -28.81
C ILE A 641 8.92 -23.47 -30.18
N ALA A 642 8.81 -22.18 -30.40
CA ALA A 642 9.23 -21.54 -31.64
C ALA A 642 10.74 -21.68 -31.90
N GLU A 643 11.58 -21.63 -30.88
CA GLU A 643 13.00 -21.91 -31.01
C GLU A 643 13.26 -23.40 -31.29
N ILE A 644 12.57 -24.32 -30.61
CA ILE A 644 12.68 -25.76 -30.87
C ILE A 644 12.30 -26.11 -32.31
N ARG A 645 11.25 -25.46 -32.82
CA ARG A 645 10.78 -25.66 -34.22
C ARG A 645 11.85 -25.34 -35.27
N ARG A 646 12.80 -24.45 -34.98
CA ARG A 646 13.89 -24.04 -35.88
C ARG A 646 15.04 -25.04 -35.95
N LEU A 647 15.05 -26.05 -35.08
CA LEU A 647 16.10 -27.05 -35.08
C LEU A 647 16.00 -27.98 -36.31
N ASP A 648 17.16 -28.31 -36.88
CA ASP A 648 17.29 -28.92 -38.19
C ASP A 648 16.86 -30.42 -38.26
N SER A 649 16.60 -31.07 -37.11
CA SER A 649 16.26 -32.49 -37.12
C SER A 649 15.21 -32.88 -36.07
N ALA A 650 14.39 -33.88 -36.38
CA ALA A 650 13.42 -34.44 -35.45
C ALA A 650 14.06 -34.93 -34.14
N GLY A 651 15.27 -35.47 -34.21
CA GLY A 651 16.03 -35.89 -33.02
C GLY A 651 16.43 -34.74 -32.13
N ALA A 652 16.90 -33.61 -32.71
CA ALA A 652 17.24 -32.41 -31.98
C ALA A 652 15.99 -31.78 -31.35
N GLN A 653 14.88 -31.70 -32.07
CA GLN A 653 13.60 -31.22 -31.56
C GLN A 653 13.10 -32.07 -30.39
N ALA A 654 13.12 -33.39 -30.51
CA ALA A 654 12.72 -34.31 -29.43
C ALA A 654 13.61 -34.15 -28.18
N ALA A 655 14.92 -34.02 -28.36
CA ALA A 655 15.86 -33.80 -27.25
C ALA A 655 15.59 -32.45 -26.54
N ALA A 656 15.34 -31.39 -27.31
CA ALA A 656 15.04 -30.07 -26.78
C ALA A 656 13.67 -30.06 -26.02
N ILE A 657 12.64 -30.74 -26.54
CA ILE A 657 11.34 -30.89 -25.84
C ILE A 657 11.58 -31.62 -24.50
N ARG A 658 12.33 -32.73 -24.47
CA ARG A 658 12.63 -33.44 -23.21
C ARG A 658 13.39 -32.56 -22.21
N LYS A 659 14.33 -31.76 -22.68
CA LYS A 659 15.03 -30.78 -21.83
C LYS A 659 14.08 -29.73 -21.25
N LEU A 660 13.19 -29.18 -22.07
CA LEU A 660 12.17 -28.20 -21.65
C LEU A 660 11.24 -28.78 -20.60
N MET A 661 10.74 -30.00 -20.81
CA MET A 661 9.85 -30.70 -19.86
C MET A 661 10.50 -31.00 -18.51
N LYS A 662 11.83 -31.12 -18.47
CA LYS A 662 12.61 -31.38 -17.25
C LYS A 662 13.19 -30.10 -16.62
N ARG A 663 12.74 -28.91 -17.00
CA ARG A 663 13.33 -27.66 -16.51
C ARG A 663 13.35 -27.57 -14.97
N ALA A 664 12.23 -27.93 -14.32
CA ALA A 664 12.10 -27.89 -12.87
C ALA A 664 12.47 -29.21 -12.16
N ASP A 665 12.84 -30.28 -12.91
CA ASP A 665 13.16 -31.58 -12.34
C ASP A 665 14.60 -31.62 -11.79
N PRO A 666 14.81 -31.75 -10.48
CA PRO A 666 16.14 -31.83 -9.88
C PRO A 666 16.77 -33.23 -10.01
N GLY A 667 16.04 -34.21 -10.56
CA GLY A 667 16.42 -35.60 -10.60
C GLY A 667 16.18 -36.36 -9.28
N PRO A 668 16.41 -37.69 -9.28
CA PRO A 668 16.15 -38.56 -8.13
C PRO A 668 16.96 -38.14 -6.88
N GLY A 669 16.29 -37.91 -5.75
CA GLY A 669 16.92 -37.50 -4.51
C GLY A 669 17.31 -36.02 -4.46
N GLY A 670 16.93 -35.26 -5.47
CA GLY A 670 17.06 -33.80 -5.50
C GLY A 670 15.80 -33.05 -5.01
N PHE A 671 15.90 -31.75 -4.89
CA PHE A 671 14.83 -30.87 -4.45
C PHE A 671 14.73 -29.62 -5.35
N TYR A 672 13.52 -29.11 -5.54
CA TYR A 672 13.25 -27.92 -6.32
C TYR A 672 12.36 -26.95 -5.52
N ASP A 673 12.72 -25.67 -5.53
CA ASP A 673 12.00 -24.59 -4.88
C ASP A 673 11.90 -23.37 -5.80
N GLU A 674 10.72 -22.77 -5.85
CA GLU A 674 10.41 -21.50 -6.50
C GLU A 674 10.09 -20.49 -5.42
N LEU A 675 11.08 -19.67 -5.01
CA LEU A 675 11.02 -18.93 -3.75
C LEU A 675 9.99 -17.79 -3.73
N GLY A 676 9.67 -17.23 -4.87
CA GLY A 676 8.62 -16.25 -5.01
C GLY A 676 7.20 -16.84 -4.94
N ASN A 677 7.04 -18.16 -5.10
CA ASN A 677 5.77 -18.84 -5.15
C ASN A 677 5.42 -19.48 -3.79
N PRO A 678 4.39 -19.00 -3.07
CA PRO A 678 4.03 -19.56 -1.76
C PRO A 678 3.71 -21.04 -1.76
N MET A 679 3.29 -21.59 -2.90
CA MET A 679 2.90 -22.99 -3.05
C MET A 679 4.06 -23.93 -3.40
N ASN A 680 5.22 -23.43 -3.77
CA ASN A 680 6.33 -24.21 -4.29
C ASN A 680 7.70 -23.83 -3.68
N ARG A 681 7.72 -23.55 -2.38
CA ARG A 681 8.92 -23.20 -1.60
C ARG A 681 9.01 -23.93 -0.26
N PRO A 682 8.87 -25.27 -0.24
CA PRO A 682 8.74 -26.03 1.03
C PRO A 682 9.97 -25.92 1.93
N HIS A 683 11.14 -25.60 1.38
CA HIS A 683 12.39 -25.51 2.14
C HIS A 683 12.76 -24.09 2.56
N LEU A 684 12.02 -23.05 2.12
CA LEU A 684 12.24 -21.69 2.57
C LEU A 684 11.83 -21.52 4.02
N VAL A 685 12.70 -20.89 4.82
CA VAL A 685 12.36 -20.53 6.21
C VAL A 685 11.55 -19.23 6.19
N VAL A 686 10.24 -19.35 6.35
CA VAL A 686 9.29 -18.24 6.19
C VAL A 686 9.13 -17.32 7.43
N GLY A 687 9.75 -17.67 8.56
CA GLY A 687 9.66 -16.86 9.78
C GLY A 687 8.23 -16.76 10.36
N PRO A 688 7.94 -15.71 11.16
CA PRO A 688 6.63 -15.55 11.81
C PRO A 688 5.53 -15.04 10.86
N GLY A 689 5.86 -14.66 9.61
CA GLY A 689 4.94 -14.09 8.62
C GLY A 689 4.58 -12.61 8.85
N SER A 690 4.03 -11.96 7.84
CA SER A 690 3.78 -10.52 7.79
C SER A 690 2.84 -9.99 8.88
N VAL A 691 1.92 -10.80 9.39
CA VAL A 691 1.02 -10.39 10.48
C VAL A 691 1.79 -10.17 11.79
N ALA A 692 2.77 -11.02 12.08
CA ALA A 692 3.60 -10.92 13.28
C ALA A 692 4.87 -10.08 13.05
N ASP A 693 5.29 -9.92 11.80
CA ASP A 693 6.51 -9.23 11.38
C ASP A 693 6.25 -8.34 10.14
N PRO A 694 5.45 -7.27 10.26
CA PRO A 694 5.10 -6.41 9.13
C PRO A 694 6.30 -5.65 8.55
N ASP A 695 7.38 -5.50 9.31
CA ASP A 695 8.64 -4.88 8.86
C ASP A 695 9.59 -5.88 8.17
N PHE A 696 9.20 -7.15 8.04
CA PHE A 696 10.02 -8.21 7.42
C PHE A 696 11.44 -8.35 8.03
N ARG A 697 11.56 -8.24 9.34
CA ARG A 697 12.84 -8.37 10.06
C ARG A 697 13.35 -9.81 10.15
N SER A 698 12.43 -10.75 10.20
CA SER A 698 12.68 -12.19 10.38
C SER A 698 11.97 -13.04 9.33
N SER A 699 11.05 -12.45 8.59
CA SER A 699 10.30 -13.08 7.51
C SER A 699 10.85 -12.64 6.17
N PRO A 700 10.96 -13.54 5.17
CA PRO A 700 11.30 -13.11 3.81
C PRO A 700 10.17 -12.27 3.21
N LEU A 701 10.58 -11.26 2.45
CA LEU A 701 9.74 -10.46 1.60
C LEU A 701 9.66 -11.12 0.22
N ILE A 702 8.48 -11.12 -0.41
CA ILE A 702 8.32 -11.53 -1.80
C ILE A 702 8.28 -10.29 -2.68
N GLY A 703 9.18 -10.25 -3.64
CA GLY A 703 9.26 -9.20 -4.66
C GLY A 703 8.95 -9.74 -6.06
N CYS A 704 8.67 -8.83 -7.00
CA CYS A 704 8.49 -9.18 -8.41
C CYS A 704 9.10 -8.13 -9.35
N ASN A 705 9.38 -8.54 -10.59
CA ASN A 705 9.76 -7.64 -11.67
C ASN A 705 8.52 -6.89 -12.18
N TYR A 706 8.29 -5.69 -11.69
CA TYR A 706 7.26 -4.81 -12.17
C TYR A 706 7.83 -3.42 -12.49
N PRO A 707 7.56 -2.87 -13.68
CA PRO A 707 6.98 -3.56 -14.84
C PRO A 707 7.80 -4.77 -15.28
N ASP A 708 7.19 -5.70 -16.03
CA ASP A 708 7.85 -6.91 -16.47
C ASP A 708 8.97 -6.63 -17.48
N TYR A 709 10.21 -6.54 -17.00
CA TYR A 709 11.40 -6.32 -17.85
C TYR A 709 11.88 -7.59 -18.56
N LEU A 710 11.46 -8.77 -18.10
CA LEU A 710 11.91 -10.03 -18.65
C LEU A 710 11.03 -10.51 -19.80
N GLY A 711 9.76 -10.06 -19.84
CA GLY A 711 8.81 -10.42 -20.87
C GLY A 711 8.65 -11.94 -21.03
N ASP A 712 8.43 -12.41 -22.25
CA ASP A 712 8.30 -13.82 -22.59
C ASP A 712 9.64 -14.58 -22.67
N GLN A 713 10.78 -13.89 -22.45
CA GLN A 713 12.11 -14.50 -22.46
C GLN A 713 12.42 -15.30 -21.18
N ALA A 714 11.66 -15.12 -20.13
CA ALA A 714 11.86 -15.74 -18.85
C ALA A 714 10.58 -16.43 -18.34
N PRO A 715 10.72 -17.59 -17.66
CA PRO A 715 9.59 -18.23 -16.99
C PRO A 715 9.10 -17.35 -15.83
N MET A 716 7.84 -17.56 -15.42
CA MET A 716 7.23 -16.84 -14.29
C MET A 716 8.07 -16.96 -13.02
N ALA A 717 8.68 -18.09 -12.79
CA ALA A 717 9.57 -18.32 -11.66
C ALA A 717 10.73 -17.32 -11.53
N TRP A 718 11.18 -16.67 -12.64
CA TRP A 718 12.24 -15.66 -12.61
C TRP A 718 11.72 -14.24 -12.44
N LYS A 719 10.41 -14.05 -12.54
CA LYS A 719 9.76 -12.73 -12.42
C LYS A 719 9.43 -12.37 -10.98
N HIS A 720 9.55 -13.29 -10.05
CA HIS A 720 9.40 -13.10 -8.61
C HIS A 720 10.52 -13.77 -7.82
N TRP A 721 10.75 -13.33 -6.60
CA TRP A 721 11.81 -13.80 -5.72
C TRP A 721 11.48 -13.66 -4.26
N ALA A 722 12.18 -14.37 -3.40
CA ALA A 722 12.25 -14.07 -1.98
C ALA A 722 13.49 -13.22 -1.67
N GLU A 723 13.37 -12.29 -0.75
CA GLU A 723 14.49 -11.49 -0.24
C GLU A 723 14.36 -11.24 1.28
N SER A 724 15.46 -10.93 1.91
CA SER A 724 15.51 -10.48 3.30
C SER A 724 15.85 -9.00 3.41
N LEU A 725 15.42 -8.36 4.50
CA LEU A 725 15.70 -6.97 4.82
C LEU A 725 16.64 -6.86 6.03
N TYR A 726 17.14 -5.65 6.30
CA TYR A 726 17.97 -5.30 7.46
C TYR A 726 19.24 -6.14 7.57
N ASP A 727 19.84 -6.51 6.43
CA ASP A 727 21.00 -7.41 6.32
C ASP A 727 20.78 -8.82 6.94
N ALA A 728 19.54 -9.19 7.22
CA ALA A 728 19.23 -10.54 7.68
C ALA A 728 19.49 -11.56 6.54
N PRO A 729 19.95 -12.78 6.86
CA PRO A 729 20.12 -13.79 5.84
C PRO A 729 18.77 -14.36 5.36
N LEU A 730 18.64 -14.60 4.06
CA LEU A 730 17.58 -15.44 3.52
C LEU A 730 17.97 -16.91 3.75
N ARG A 731 17.09 -17.70 4.35
CA ARG A 731 17.44 -19.06 4.80
C ARG A 731 16.58 -20.14 4.15
N MET A 732 17.22 -21.26 3.81
CA MET A 732 16.53 -22.49 3.41
C MET A 732 17.04 -23.67 4.24
N ARG A 733 16.17 -24.67 4.45
CA ARG A 733 16.51 -25.89 5.19
C ARG A 733 16.05 -27.13 4.44
N TYR A 734 16.98 -28.03 4.18
CA TYR A 734 16.77 -29.36 3.60
C TYR A 734 17.03 -30.43 4.63
N THR A 735 16.23 -31.49 4.63
CA THR A 735 16.34 -32.64 5.53
C THR A 735 16.21 -33.94 4.76
N GLY A 736 16.68 -35.07 5.32
CA GLY A 736 16.58 -36.35 4.67
C GLY A 736 17.56 -36.54 3.49
N LEU A 737 18.65 -35.77 3.53
CA LEU A 737 19.72 -35.93 2.54
C LEU A 737 20.49 -37.25 2.77
N ASP A 738 20.98 -37.84 1.68
CA ASP A 738 21.90 -38.98 1.74
C ASP A 738 23.31 -38.48 2.11
N PRO A 739 23.85 -38.83 3.29
CA PRO A 739 25.15 -38.34 3.74
C PRO A 739 26.33 -38.77 2.85
N GLU A 740 26.18 -39.85 2.08
CA GLU A 740 27.22 -40.41 1.20
C GLU A 740 27.15 -39.82 -0.20
N ALA A 741 26.03 -39.12 -0.54
CA ALA A 741 25.88 -38.54 -1.86
C ALA A 741 26.60 -37.19 -1.97
N ARG A 742 26.97 -36.85 -3.19
CA ARG A 742 27.42 -35.51 -3.54
C ARG A 742 26.21 -34.69 -3.96
N TYR A 743 26.23 -33.39 -3.63
CA TYR A 743 25.18 -32.48 -4.02
C TYR A 743 25.77 -31.27 -4.74
N ARG A 744 24.96 -30.69 -5.61
CA ARG A 744 25.20 -29.41 -6.27
C ARG A 744 23.98 -28.53 -6.13
N ILE A 745 24.20 -27.27 -5.85
CA ILE A 745 23.15 -26.29 -5.92
C ILE A 745 23.16 -25.58 -7.28
N ARG A 746 22.00 -25.50 -7.91
CA ARG A 746 21.72 -24.63 -9.06
C ARG A 746 20.77 -23.55 -8.55
N VAL A 747 21.07 -22.29 -8.83
CA VAL A 747 20.28 -21.16 -8.32
C VAL A 747 20.12 -20.10 -9.40
N VAL A 748 18.95 -19.45 -9.41
CA VAL A 748 18.67 -18.26 -10.22
C VAL A 748 18.52 -17.06 -9.29
N TYR A 749 19.39 -16.08 -9.50
CA TYR A 749 19.32 -14.77 -8.86
C TYR A 749 18.61 -13.79 -9.77
N SER A 750 17.38 -13.40 -9.40
CA SER A 750 16.60 -12.42 -10.11
C SER A 750 16.34 -11.20 -9.21
N GLY A 751 15.76 -10.14 -9.73
CA GLY A 751 15.33 -9.00 -8.92
C GLY A 751 15.87 -7.64 -9.37
N ASP A 752 15.40 -6.60 -8.70
CA ASP A 752 15.65 -5.19 -9.03
C ASP A 752 16.99 -4.65 -8.49
N GLN A 753 17.62 -5.32 -7.51
CA GLN A 753 18.89 -4.90 -6.88
C GLN A 753 20.12 -5.58 -7.51
N ALA A 754 20.21 -5.61 -8.82
CA ALA A 754 21.24 -6.40 -9.52
C ALA A 754 22.70 -5.91 -9.33
N GLN A 755 22.88 -4.66 -8.92
CA GLN A 755 24.21 -4.11 -8.57
C GLN A 755 24.73 -4.60 -7.21
N ARG A 756 23.88 -5.25 -6.41
CA ARG A 756 24.24 -5.81 -5.11
C ARG A 756 24.81 -7.19 -5.27
N LYS A 757 25.91 -7.47 -4.58
CA LYS A 757 26.51 -8.79 -4.56
C LYS A 757 25.83 -9.67 -3.51
N ILE A 758 25.75 -10.97 -3.81
CA ILE A 758 25.16 -12.00 -2.95
C ILE A 758 26.23 -13.04 -2.63
N ARG A 759 26.27 -13.48 -1.38
CA ARG A 759 27.10 -14.58 -0.88
C ARG A 759 26.20 -15.72 -0.41
N LEU A 760 26.63 -16.97 -0.62
CA LEU A 760 25.95 -18.14 -0.10
C LEU A 760 26.87 -18.95 0.81
N VAL A 761 26.38 -19.27 2.00
CA VAL A 761 27.02 -20.19 2.94
C VAL A 761 26.09 -21.34 3.32
N ALA A 762 26.68 -22.48 3.61
CA ALA A 762 26.02 -23.66 4.18
C ALA A 762 26.40 -23.81 5.65
N ASN A 763 25.45 -24.26 6.48
CA ASN A 763 25.64 -24.55 7.91
C ASN A 763 26.45 -23.49 8.64
N GLU A 764 26.12 -22.20 8.38
CA GLU A 764 26.68 -20.99 8.99
C GLU A 764 28.15 -20.66 8.61
N SER A 765 28.97 -21.62 8.21
CA SER A 765 30.42 -21.40 8.04
C SER A 765 31.00 -21.90 6.72
N ILE A 766 30.36 -22.84 6.04
CA ILE A 766 30.91 -23.47 4.82
C ILE A 766 30.54 -22.59 3.62
N GLU A 767 31.51 -21.93 3.03
CA GLU A 767 31.28 -21.06 1.87
C GLU A 767 30.96 -21.88 0.63
N ILE A 768 29.80 -21.63 0.01
CA ILE A 768 29.42 -22.20 -1.28
C ILE A 768 29.92 -21.29 -2.41
N HIS A 769 29.71 -19.99 -2.27
CA HIS A 769 30.34 -19.00 -3.14
C HIS A 769 30.51 -17.66 -2.40
N PRO A 770 31.58 -16.92 -2.70
CA PRO A 770 31.83 -15.57 -2.13
C PRO A 770 30.80 -14.56 -2.67
N TYR A 771 30.93 -13.31 -2.24
CA TYR A 771 30.15 -12.21 -2.81
C TYR A 771 30.36 -12.07 -4.31
N LEU A 772 29.32 -12.35 -5.09
CA LEU A 772 29.33 -12.25 -6.56
C LEU A 772 28.16 -11.39 -7.06
N LEU A 773 28.35 -10.77 -8.21
CA LEU A 773 27.29 -10.10 -8.94
C LEU A 773 26.39 -11.12 -9.64
N ARG A 774 25.12 -10.81 -9.73
CA ARG A 774 24.13 -11.61 -10.44
C ARG A 774 24.32 -11.51 -11.96
N SER A 775 23.99 -12.59 -12.67
CA SER A 775 23.94 -12.56 -14.15
C SER A 775 22.81 -11.64 -14.64
N ARG A 776 23.06 -10.95 -15.75
CA ARG A 776 22.08 -10.17 -16.49
C ARG A 776 22.12 -10.53 -17.98
N PRO A 777 21.07 -11.02 -18.59
CA PRO A 777 19.78 -11.40 -17.94
C PRO A 777 19.98 -12.49 -16.88
N PRO A 778 18.96 -12.74 -15.99
CA PRO A 778 19.01 -13.85 -15.05
C PRO A 778 19.28 -15.17 -15.75
N ALA A 779 20.11 -16.01 -15.16
CA ALA A 779 20.45 -17.33 -15.67
C ALA A 779 20.83 -18.27 -14.51
N PRO A 780 20.59 -19.57 -14.62
CA PRO A 780 21.01 -20.53 -13.62
C PRO A 780 22.55 -20.54 -13.44
N GLN A 781 22.98 -20.51 -12.18
CA GLN A 781 24.38 -20.68 -11.77
C GLN A 781 24.50 -21.94 -10.92
N GLU A 782 25.59 -22.70 -11.09
CA GLU A 782 25.80 -23.95 -10.37
C GLU A 782 27.03 -23.88 -9.50
N PHE A 783 26.93 -24.48 -8.30
CA PHE A 783 28.02 -24.56 -7.33
C PHE A 783 28.01 -25.94 -6.67
N ASP A 784 29.20 -26.49 -6.40
CA ASP A 784 29.31 -27.71 -5.63
C ASP A 784 28.98 -27.47 -4.15
N VAL A 785 28.28 -28.41 -3.52
CA VAL A 785 28.03 -28.40 -2.09
C VAL A 785 29.08 -29.36 -1.47
N PRO A 786 29.99 -28.83 -0.62
CA PRO A 786 30.94 -29.65 0.06
C PRO A 786 30.30 -30.81 0.84
N GLN A 787 30.79 -32.03 0.72
CA GLN A 787 30.16 -33.20 1.36
C GLN A 787 30.07 -33.06 2.88
N GLU A 788 30.99 -32.34 3.50
CA GLU A 788 30.94 -32.02 4.94
C GLU A 788 29.66 -31.28 5.34
N ALA A 789 29.06 -30.51 4.43
CA ALA A 789 27.80 -29.77 4.72
C ALA A 789 26.59 -30.71 4.77
N THR A 790 26.63 -31.89 4.18
CA THR A 790 25.51 -32.84 4.09
C THR A 790 25.66 -34.10 4.93
N LYS A 791 26.81 -34.28 5.61
CA LYS A 791 27.12 -35.49 6.43
C LYS A 791 26.10 -35.79 7.52
N GLY A 792 25.39 -34.75 8.04
CA GLY A 792 24.36 -34.93 9.05
C GLY A 792 22.98 -35.28 8.51
N GLY A 793 22.81 -35.42 7.21
CA GLY A 793 21.51 -35.60 6.55
C GLY A 793 20.65 -34.33 6.53
N GLU A 794 21.18 -33.21 6.97
CA GLU A 794 20.56 -31.86 6.94
C GLU A 794 21.50 -30.88 6.28
N LEU A 795 20.91 -29.84 5.65
CA LEU A 795 21.65 -28.76 5.01
C LEU A 795 20.85 -27.44 5.20
N ASN A 796 21.53 -26.46 5.75
CA ASN A 796 20.96 -25.11 5.95
C ASN A 796 21.73 -24.14 5.06
N PHE A 797 21.06 -23.52 4.11
CA PHE A 797 21.61 -22.43 3.31
C PHE A 797 21.26 -21.08 3.90
N ALA A 798 22.19 -20.13 3.77
CA ALA A 798 22.00 -18.73 4.13
C ALA A 798 22.59 -17.83 3.05
N TRP A 799 21.75 -17.05 2.38
CA TRP A 799 22.18 -15.98 1.47
C TRP A 799 22.26 -14.66 2.21
N THR A 800 23.32 -13.90 1.96
CA THR A 800 23.52 -12.55 2.51
C THR A 800 23.90 -11.59 1.41
N GLY A 801 23.36 -10.36 1.45
CA GLY A 801 23.88 -9.24 0.69
C GLY A 801 25.11 -8.61 1.35
N GLU A 802 25.80 -7.71 0.65
CA GLU A 802 26.87 -6.89 1.27
C GLU A 802 26.26 -6.04 2.39
N PRO A 803 26.77 -6.14 3.64
CA PRO A 803 26.18 -5.46 4.78
C PRO A 803 26.45 -3.94 4.76
N GLY A 804 25.69 -3.17 5.54
CA GLY A 804 25.91 -1.74 5.77
C GLY A 804 25.52 -0.82 4.62
N LEU A 805 25.06 -1.34 3.49
CA LEU A 805 24.63 -0.52 2.36
C LEU A 805 23.31 0.22 2.68
N GLY A 806 23.06 1.32 1.98
CA GLY A 806 21.88 2.18 2.17
C GLY A 806 20.52 1.49 2.04
N ALA A 807 19.47 2.23 2.28
CA ALA A 807 18.09 1.74 2.39
C ALA A 807 17.93 0.75 3.57
N ASN A 808 16.96 -0.16 3.50
CA ASN A 808 16.68 -1.14 4.54
C ASN A 808 17.46 -2.46 4.38
N GLY A 809 18.62 -2.43 3.74
CA GLY A 809 19.50 -3.61 3.60
C GLY A 809 19.02 -4.66 2.60
N ARG A 810 18.19 -4.30 1.62
CA ARG A 810 17.76 -5.17 0.53
C ARG A 810 18.94 -5.66 -0.33
N GLY A 811 18.79 -6.78 -0.99
CA GLY A 811 19.76 -7.22 -2.00
C GLY A 811 20.03 -8.72 -2.08
N CYS A 812 19.46 -9.49 -1.16
CA CYS A 812 19.56 -10.94 -1.16
C CYS A 812 18.32 -11.54 -1.88
N GLN A 813 18.29 -11.48 -3.22
CA GLN A 813 17.12 -11.81 -4.05
C GLN A 813 17.34 -13.12 -4.79
N VAL A 814 16.54 -14.13 -4.46
CA VAL A 814 16.64 -15.51 -4.97
C VAL A 814 15.29 -15.98 -5.50
N SER A 815 15.27 -16.46 -6.76
CA SER A 815 14.04 -16.88 -7.45
C SER A 815 13.83 -18.39 -7.44
N GLU A 816 14.79 -19.16 -7.95
CA GLU A 816 14.69 -20.61 -8.05
C GLU A 816 15.92 -21.28 -7.46
N VAL A 817 15.72 -22.45 -6.85
CA VAL A 817 16.77 -23.28 -6.28
C VAL A 817 16.52 -24.76 -6.63
N TRP A 818 17.52 -25.41 -7.18
CA TRP A 818 17.59 -26.86 -7.29
C TRP A 818 18.74 -27.38 -6.42
N LEU A 819 18.45 -28.27 -5.51
CA LEU A 819 19.47 -29.09 -4.87
C LEU A 819 19.55 -30.43 -5.62
N ILE A 820 20.57 -30.61 -6.39
CA ILE A 820 20.76 -31.74 -7.32
C ILE A 820 21.66 -32.76 -6.65
N ARG A 821 21.21 -34.01 -6.56
CA ARG A 821 22.04 -35.13 -6.16
C ARG A 821 22.91 -35.52 -7.37
N ALA A 822 24.25 -35.49 -7.20
CA ALA A 822 25.24 -35.83 -8.26
C ALA A 822 25.66 -37.29 -8.23
#